data_63a8f5eb7aa8b434efc6f7fd2bd0d163
#
_entry.id   63a8f5eb7aa8b434efc6f7fd2bd0d163
#
_cell.length_a   1.000
_cell.length_b   1.000
_cell.length_c   1.000
_cell.angle_alpha   90.00
_cell.angle_beta   90.00
_cell.angle_gamma   90.00
#
_symmetry.space_group_name_H-M   'P 1'
#
loop_
_entity.id
_entity.type
_entity.pdbx_description
1 polymer ?
#
loop_
_entity_poly.entity_id
_entity_poly.type
_entity_poly.pdbx_seq_one_letter_code
_entity_poly.pdbx_strand_id
1 'polypeptide(L)'
;MSKKVLLTSVCRPIGPDSGDAPSVGYELLYSQVTRAQGIFSPRTVNVHFSLEYIAENLDAPAVVLQYPSKSELIRELKKGYDYVGVSFLLALMHKMKDTVALIRKYAPNSKIVLGGYGTVLKDEALKPYADYICREEGVGFFRRLLSEPELPMPYKHPLMVSWLRIFGWKVSGTGKILAGLGCPNGCDFCCTSHFFSRKHIRLLPEGKDIFAVAERYLAMDPRLVLLIIDEDFLLNKKRAMEFRDCVMKSGKTLSIFAFSSIKAISQYTVDEILEMGIDGFWIGYEGTRSGYAKQQGRPVEEILTEFREHGITVLTSMIVGFDYQTPEVVAQEFEGLMKLKPSLAQFLIYGPVPGTPFHQRAIAENLIHDKYVKEPEQMYRRGDGFTTMCKHPTLSPEAIEKLQRWCFDQDFQRLGPSIFRTLEARLIGYQRLKDSPNRFLRQKAEYYARELRVALPVFLAGRLLGPNAAIRRWIGELERRIHAELGRPTLLQQVQAVTAVGAALWTGLTLKLNLFQHPKLIRTMYRMPTERWAGFQLWEDLHRKVSFPNLSVQVELRHAKEQVWMRLEGAMSSKEAEGLGQRIRDSLARSKSRLVLDLNKLNWDKVENLQPLREKLEAYRSRIRLVVPKLAASHPEVILLASVFQFYKG
;
A
#
# COMPACT_ATOMS: atom_id res chain seq x y z
N MET A 1 -29.27 21.94 -0.51
CA MET A 1 -27.95 21.77 0.16
C MET A 1 -27.23 20.61 -0.48
N SER A 2 -25.93 20.71 -0.78
CA SER A 2 -25.17 19.56 -1.32
C SER A 2 -25.11 18.46 -0.26
N LYS A 3 -25.35 17.21 -0.67
CA LYS A 3 -25.28 16.02 0.19
C LYS A 3 -23.85 15.82 0.70
N LYS A 4 -23.69 15.40 1.94
CA LYS A 4 -22.41 15.15 2.60
C LYS A 4 -22.10 13.66 2.71
N VAL A 5 -20.90 13.26 2.36
CA VAL A 5 -20.49 11.85 2.33
C VAL A 5 -19.37 11.58 3.34
N LEU A 6 -19.51 10.53 4.14
CA LEU A 6 -18.43 9.94 4.91
C LEU A 6 -18.07 8.58 4.29
N LEU A 7 -16.83 8.39 3.93
CA LEU A 7 -16.31 7.09 3.50
C LEU A 7 -15.37 6.54 4.57
N THR A 8 -15.59 5.31 5.01
CA THR A 8 -14.78 4.73 6.09
C THR A 8 -14.43 3.26 5.83
N SER A 9 -13.30 2.82 6.35
CA SER A 9 -13.04 1.41 6.58
C SER A 9 -13.76 0.95 7.87
N VAL A 10 -13.72 -0.34 8.15
CA VAL A 10 -14.18 -0.85 9.44
C VAL A 10 -13.32 -0.32 10.59
N CYS A 11 -13.88 -0.31 11.81
CA CYS A 11 -13.16 0.15 12.99
C CYS A 11 -12.04 -0.81 13.40
N ARG A 12 -10.91 -0.25 13.85
CA ARG A 12 -9.85 -1.03 14.51
C ARG A 12 -10.29 -1.50 15.91
N PRO A 13 -9.73 -2.59 16.49
CA PRO A 13 -8.51 -3.26 16.04
C PRO A 13 -8.71 -4.06 14.74
N ILE A 14 -7.69 -4.05 13.89
CA ILE A 14 -7.59 -4.85 12.68
C ILE A 14 -6.23 -5.53 12.72
N GLY A 15 -6.18 -6.83 12.46
CA GLY A 15 -4.93 -7.54 12.46
C GLY A 15 -4.92 -8.78 13.33
N PRO A 16 -3.75 -9.43 13.50
CA PRO A 16 -3.60 -10.67 14.26
C PRO A 16 -4.03 -10.55 15.73
N ASP A 17 -3.92 -9.36 16.28
CA ASP A 17 -4.20 -9.00 17.67
C ASP A 17 -5.67 -8.72 17.95
N SER A 18 -6.54 -8.78 16.96
CA SER A 18 -7.98 -8.63 17.13
C SER A 18 -8.68 -9.90 17.62
N GLY A 19 -7.94 -10.99 17.85
CA GLY A 19 -8.45 -12.32 18.13
C GLY A 19 -9.00 -13.06 16.90
N ASP A 20 -8.85 -12.46 15.72
CA ASP A 20 -9.20 -13.04 14.44
C ASP A 20 -8.02 -13.78 13.81
N ALA A 21 -8.26 -14.50 12.73
CA ALA A 21 -7.19 -15.06 11.91
C ALA A 21 -6.23 -13.96 11.43
N PRO A 22 -4.99 -14.30 11.04
CA PRO A 22 -4.01 -13.34 10.53
C PRO A 22 -4.63 -12.41 9.52
N SER A 23 -4.55 -11.13 9.78
CA SER A 23 -5.38 -10.17 9.10
C SER A 23 -4.99 -9.96 7.66
N VAL A 24 -5.98 -9.91 6.84
CA VAL A 24 -5.98 -9.17 5.60
C VAL A 24 -6.30 -7.70 5.93
N GLY A 25 -5.59 -6.76 5.41
CA GLY A 25 -5.93 -5.37 5.65
C GLY A 25 -4.70 -4.46 5.62
N TYR A 26 -4.32 -3.91 6.76
CA TYR A 26 -3.32 -2.85 6.75
C TYR A 26 -1.86 -3.32 6.69
N GLU A 27 -1.58 -4.59 6.97
CA GLU A 27 -0.21 -5.15 6.97
C GLU A 27 -0.09 -6.43 6.14
N LEU A 28 -0.35 -6.32 4.84
CA LEU A 28 -0.38 -7.45 3.92
C LEU A 28 0.92 -8.27 3.92
N LEU A 29 2.08 -7.60 3.84
CA LEU A 29 3.37 -8.31 3.78
C LEU A 29 3.61 -9.14 5.04
N TYR A 30 3.44 -8.54 6.22
CA TYR A 30 3.64 -9.25 7.48
C TYR A 30 2.65 -10.40 7.66
N SER A 31 1.37 -10.16 7.41
CA SER A 31 0.34 -11.14 7.72
C SER A 31 0.27 -12.31 6.73
N GLN A 32 0.57 -12.07 5.45
CA GLN A 32 0.36 -13.07 4.40
C GLN A 32 1.60 -13.55 3.67
N VAL A 33 2.72 -12.84 3.75
CA VAL A 33 3.93 -13.16 2.98
C VAL A 33 5.12 -13.50 3.90
N THR A 34 5.40 -12.64 4.87
CA THR A 34 6.61 -12.75 5.68
C THR A 34 6.35 -13.16 7.13
N ARG A 35 5.22 -13.81 7.41
CA ARG A 35 4.79 -14.16 8.76
C ARG A 35 5.78 -15.03 9.54
N ALA A 36 6.52 -15.91 8.88
CA ALA A 36 7.55 -16.73 9.51
C ALA A 36 8.86 -15.97 9.77
N GLN A 37 9.04 -14.78 9.21
CA GLN A 37 10.31 -14.04 9.24
C GLN A 37 10.45 -13.14 10.48
N GLY A 38 9.41 -13.00 11.31
CA GLY A 38 9.45 -12.28 12.56
C GLY A 38 10.00 -10.86 12.44
N ILE A 39 11.12 -10.60 13.11
CA ILE A 39 11.78 -9.29 13.13
C ILE A 39 12.26 -8.81 11.74
N PHE A 40 12.50 -9.73 10.81
CA PHE A 40 12.95 -9.40 9.46
C PHE A 40 11.79 -9.14 8.50
N SER A 41 10.54 -9.24 8.95
CA SER A 41 9.39 -8.96 8.12
C SER A 41 9.36 -7.49 7.72
N PRO A 42 9.38 -7.16 6.41
CA PRO A 42 9.12 -5.81 5.97
C PRO A 42 7.67 -5.45 6.25
N ARG A 43 7.45 -4.34 6.95
CA ARG A 43 6.14 -3.89 7.41
C ARG A 43 5.71 -2.63 6.69
N THR A 44 4.53 -2.66 6.10
CA THR A 44 3.93 -1.51 5.43
C THR A 44 2.48 -1.34 5.82
N VAL A 45 2.10 -0.13 6.17
CA VAL A 45 0.68 0.20 6.39
C VAL A 45 0.01 0.32 5.04
N ASN A 46 -0.94 -0.56 4.77
CA ASN A 46 -1.70 -0.53 3.55
C ASN A 46 -2.84 0.48 3.67
N VAL A 47 -2.78 1.58 2.92
CA VAL A 47 -3.86 2.58 2.88
C VAL A 47 -4.99 2.10 1.97
N HIS A 48 -6.25 2.36 2.36
CA HIS A 48 -7.45 2.08 1.57
C HIS A 48 -7.56 3.09 0.43
N PHE A 49 -6.92 2.76 -0.68
CA PHE A 49 -6.84 3.66 -1.83
C PHE A 49 -8.22 3.95 -2.45
N SER A 50 -9.09 2.95 -2.52
CA SER A 50 -10.41 3.07 -3.14
C SER A 50 -11.29 4.14 -2.50
N LEU A 51 -11.24 4.32 -1.17
CA LEU A 51 -12.02 5.35 -0.47
C LEU A 51 -11.59 6.76 -0.87
N GLU A 52 -10.29 6.98 -0.95
CA GLU A 52 -9.72 8.27 -1.37
C GLU A 52 -10.01 8.52 -2.87
N TYR A 53 -9.94 7.46 -3.67
CA TYR A 53 -10.19 7.52 -5.10
C TYR A 53 -11.65 7.92 -5.40
N ILE A 54 -12.60 7.35 -4.68
CA ILE A 54 -14.02 7.73 -4.78
C ILE A 54 -14.18 9.18 -4.34
N ALA A 55 -13.70 9.54 -3.15
CA ALA A 55 -13.86 10.89 -2.61
C ALA A 55 -13.25 12.00 -3.49
N GLU A 56 -12.10 11.74 -4.13
CA GLU A 56 -11.46 12.68 -5.06
C GLU A 56 -12.34 12.99 -6.28
N ASN A 57 -13.21 12.07 -6.69
CA ASN A 57 -14.00 12.15 -7.89
C ASN A 57 -15.50 12.44 -7.66
N LEU A 58 -15.90 12.82 -6.45
CA LEU A 58 -17.24 13.33 -6.15
C LEU A 58 -17.25 14.87 -6.19
N ASP A 59 -18.36 15.48 -6.61
CA ASP A 59 -18.59 16.91 -6.46
C ASP A 59 -19.08 17.26 -5.05
N ALA A 60 -19.73 16.31 -4.40
CA ALA A 60 -20.20 16.42 -3.02
C ALA A 60 -19.02 16.52 -2.03
N PRO A 61 -19.20 17.29 -0.93
CA PRO A 61 -18.28 17.29 0.19
C PRO A 61 -18.12 15.90 0.79
N ALA A 62 -16.89 15.42 0.87
CA ALA A 62 -16.60 14.08 1.38
C ALA A 62 -15.50 14.07 2.44
N VAL A 63 -15.62 13.18 3.41
CA VAL A 63 -14.58 12.86 4.40
C VAL A 63 -14.24 11.39 4.30
N VAL A 64 -12.96 11.08 4.33
CA VAL A 64 -12.47 9.69 4.38
C VAL A 64 -11.84 9.41 5.73
N LEU A 65 -12.28 8.34 6.39
CA LEU A 65 -11.65 7.80 7.59
C LEU A 65 -11.08 6.42 7.30
N GLN A 66 -9.77 6.28 7.43
CA GLN A 66 -9.13 4.97 7.34
C GLN A 66 -8.69 4.53 8.73
N TYR A 67 -9.05 3.31 9.10
CA TYR A 67 -8.73 2.69 10.38
C TYR A 67 -9.17 3.51 11.62
N PRO A 68 -10.42 4.02 11.69
CA PRO A 68 -10.86 4.74 12.87
C PRO A 68 -10.98 3.80 14.07
N SER A 69 -10.74 4.30 15.28
CA SER A 69 -11.26 3.68 16.49
C SER A 69 -12.77 3.91 16.58
N LYS A 70 -13.45 3.16 17.44
CA LYS A 70 -14.89 3.37 17.68
C LYS A 70 -15.18 4.82 18.12
N SER A 71 -14.35 5.38 19.00
CA SER A 71 -14.50 6.77 19.49
C SER A 71 -14.26 7.82 18.40
N GLU A 72 -13.29 7.61 17.52
CA GLU A 72 -13.00 8.50 16.39
C GLU A 72 -14.14 8.49 15.37
N LEU A 73 -14.67 7.30 15.05
CA LEU A 73 -15.85 7.18 14.18
C LEU A 73 -17.08 7.90 14.77
N ILE A 74 -17.38 7.65 16.06
CA ILE A 74 -18.52 8.30 16.74
C ILE A 74 -18.40 9.83 16.71
N ARG A 75 -17.20 10.36 16.96
CA ARG A 75 -16.93 11.81 16.89
C ARG A 75 -17.20 12.37 15.49
N GLU A 76 -16.82 11.65 14.46
CA GLU A 76 -17.04 12.07 13.08
C GLU A 76 -18.52 12.00 12.69
N LEU A 77 -19.22 10.91 13.04
CA LEU A 77 -20.65 10.71 12.75
C LEU A 77 -21.53 11.84 13.32
N LYS A 78 -21.20 12.35 14.52
CA LYS A 78 -21.92 13.47 15.15
C LYS A 78 -21.87 14.77 14.36
N LYS A 79 -21.01 14.89 13.34
CA LYS A 79 -20.94 16.06 12.46
C LYS A 79 -22.02 16.08 11.36
N GLY A 80 -22.81 15.01 11.27
CA GLY A 80 -23.92 14.85 10.33
C GLY A 80 -23.44 14.59 8.89
N TYR A 81 -23.87 13.47 8.33
CA TYR A 81 -23.61 13.04 6.96
C TYR A 81 -24.89 12.47 6.38
N ASP A 82 -25.13 12.72 5.08
CA ASP A 82 -26.30 12.17 4.38
C ASP A 82 -26.06 10.71 4.01
N TYR A 83 -24.79 10.40 3.63
CA TYR A 83 -24.37 9.05 3.27
C TYR A 83 -23.12 8.65 4.05
N VAL A 84 -23.09 7.39 4.50
CA VAL A 84 -21.91 6.76 5.11
C VAL A 84 -21.56 5.51 4.33
N GLY A 85 -20.47 5.55 3.57
CA GLY A 85 -19.92 4.41 2.85
C GLY A 85 -18.95 3.63 3.73
N VAL A 86 -19.16 2.31 3.86
CA VAL A 86 -18.30 1.41 4.62
C VAL A 86 -17.67 0.39 3.67
N SER A 87 -16.34 0.45 3.52
CA SER A 87 -15.58 -0.54 2.75
C SER A 87 -15.08 -1.65 3.65
N PHE A 88 -15.29 -2.91 3.24
CA PHE A 88 -14.84 -4.07 3.99
C PHE A 88 -14.44 -5.23 3.09
N LEU A 89 -13.60 -6.11 3.61
CA LEU A 89 -13.25 -7.41 3.04
C LEU A 89 -14.11 -8.50 3.70
N LEU A 90 -14.27 -9.62 3.03
CA LEU A 90 -15.08 -10.74 3.53
C LEU A 90 -14.72 -11.14 4.96
N ALA A 91 -13.42 -11.31 5.25
CA ALA A 91 -12.92 -11.66 6.58
C ALA A 91 -13.26 -10.64 7.68
N LEU A 92 -13.64 -9.43 7.31
CA LEU A 92 -13.99 -8.34 8.22
C LEU A 92 -15.50 -8.08 8.33
N MET A 93 -16.35 -9.03 7.91
CA MET A 93 -17.80 -8.87 7.95
C MET A 93 -18.32 -8.59 9.37
N HIS A 94 -17.81 -9.27 10.39
CA HIS A 94 -18.17 -9.01 11.79
C HIS A 94 -17.80 -7.58 12.24
N LYS A 95 -16.66 -7.04 11.80
CA LYS A 95 -16.27 -5.64 12.05
C LYS A 95 -17.15 -4.64 11.30
N MET A 96 -17.59 -4.99 10.08
CA MET A 96 -18.55 -4.21 9.33
C MET A 96 -19.88 -4.11 10.09
N LYS A 97 -20.40 -5.21 10.63
CA LYS A 97 -21.62 -5.22 11.46
C LYS A 97 -21.51 -4.29 12.67
N ASP A 98 -20.40 -4.38 13.41
CA ASP A 98 -20.11 -3.48 14.55
C ASP A 98 -20.06 -2.01 14.11
N THR A 99 -19.42 -1.73 12.97
CA THR A 99 -19.30 -0.37 12.43
C THR A 99 -20.68 0.18 12.04
N VAL A 100 -21.51 -0.62 11.37
CA VAL A 100 -22.88 -0.26 11.00
C VAL A 100 -23.74 -0.01 12.24
N ALA A 101 -23.62 -0.82 13.28
CA ALA A 101 -24.35 -0.61 14.54
C ALA A 101 -24.02 0.76 15.16
N LEU A 102 -22.74 1.19 15.10
CA LEU A 102 -22.36 2.52 15.55
C LEU A 102 -22.98 3.63 14.66
N ILE A 103 -23.00 3.43 13.34
CA ILE A 103 -23.60 4.40 12.40
C ILE A 103 -25.10 4.55 12.69
N ARG A 104 -25.84 3.46 12.79
CA ARG A 104 -27.28 3.49 13.11
C ARG A 104 -27.57 4.15 14.45
N LYS A 105 -26.69 3.96 15.46
CA LYS A 105 -26.85 4.58 16.79
C LYS A 105 -26.56 6.09 16.81
N TYR A 106 -25.47 6.54 16.13
CA TYR A 106 -24.97 7.91 16.27
C TYR A 106 -25.26 8.82 15.07
N ALA A 107 -25.71 8.25 13.95
CA ALA A 107 -26.15 8.96 12.76
C ALA A 107 -27.37 8.26 12.12
N PRO A 108 -28.52 8.15 12.83
CA PRO A 108 -29.67 7.33 12.42
C PRO A 108 -30.29 7.77 11.08
N ASN A 109 -30.12 9.04 10.71
CA ASN A 109 -30.68 9.60 9.46
C ASN A 109 -29.74 9.40 8.27
N SER A 110 -28.51 8.91 8.47
CA SER A 110 -27.57 8.66 7.39
C SER A 110 -27.92 7.39 6.63
N LYS A 111 -27.86 7.44 5.30
CA LYS A 111 -27.97 6.27 4.45
C LYS A 111 -26.65 5.51 4.41
N ILE A 112 -26.67 4.21 4.64
CA ILE A 112 -25.49 3.34 4.67
C ILE A 112 -25.26 2.71 3.31
N VAL A 113 -24.05 2.84 2.80
CA VAL A 113 -23.58 2.22 1.55
C VAL A 113 -22.49 1.21 1.91
N LEU A 114 -22.71 -0.08 1.63
CA LEU A 114 -21.66 -1.09 1.75
C LEU A 114 -20.89 -1.23 0.45
N GLY A 115 -19.57 -1.31 0.51
CA GLY A 115 -18.67 -1.47 -0.62
C GLY A 115 -17.45 -2.33 -0.29
N GLY A 116 -16.60 -2.56 -1.29
CA GLY A 116 -15.43 -3.44 -1.22
C GLY A 116 -15.76 -4.90 -1.50
N TYR A 117 -14.75 -5.77 -1.56
CA TYR A 117 -14.92 -7.18 -1.95
C TYR A 117 -15.79 -8.00 -0.97
N GLY A 118 -16.07 -7.52 0.23
CA GLY A 118 -17.05 -8.14 1.13
C GLY A 118 -18.48 -8.13 0.59
N THR A 119 -18.78 -7.23 -0.37
CA THR A 119 -20.12 -7.17 -1.00
C THR A 119 -20.37 -8.28 -2.03
N VAL A 120 -19.43 -9.19 -2.23
CA VAL A 120 -19.63 -10.43 -3.01
C VAL A 120 -20.71 -11.33 -2.40
N LEU A 121 -21.01 -11.18 -1.12
CA LEU A 121 -22.06 -11.91 -0.43
C LEU A 121 -23.44 -11.61 -1.02
N LYS A 122 -24.35 -12.59 -0.87
CA LYS A 122 -25.75 -12.44 -1.30
C LYS A 122 -26.46 -11.32 -0.54
N ASP A 123 -27.51 -10.81 -1.12
CA ASP A 123 -28.33 -9.72 -0.59
C ASP A 123 -28.89 -10.02 0.80
N GLU A 124 -29.32 -11.26 1.05
CA GLU A 124 -29.88 -11.67 2.33
C GLU A 124 -28.90 -11.45 3.50
N ALA A 125 -27.59 -11.60 3.23
CA ALA A 125 -26.55 -11.38 4.24
C ALA A 125 -26.20 -9.90 4.45
N LEU A 126 -26.49 -9.01 3.50
CA LEU A 126 -26.04 -7.62 3.51
C LEU A 126 -27.16 -6.59 3.69
N LYS A 127 -28.36 -6.83 3.13
CA LYS A 127 -29.53 -5.91 3.22
C LYS A 127 -29.91 -5.48 4.64
N PRO A 128 -29.77 -6.34 5.69
CA PRO A 128 -30.04 -5.89 7.06
C PRO A 128 -29.11 -4.76 7.54
N TYR A 129 -27.96 -4.59 6.91
CA TYR A 129 -26.92 -3.67 7.34
C TYR A 129 -26.76 -2.45 6.42
N ALA A 130 -27.44 -2.40 5.26
CA ALA A 130 -27.22 -1.37 4.25
C ALA A 130 -28.52 -0.84 3.63
N ASP A 131 -28.51 0.45 3.31
CA ASP A 131 -29.52 1.04 2.43
C ASP A 131 -29.16 0.81 0.95
N TYR A 132 -27.85 0.74 0.65
CA TYR A 132 -27.30 0.50 -0.69
C TYR A 132 -26.10 -0.43 -0.64
N ILE A 133 -25.91 -1.24 -1.69
CA ILE A 133 -24.78 -2.17 -1.84
C ILE A 133 -24.07 -1.88 -3.17
N CYS A 134 -22.80 -1.49 -3.09
CA CYS A 134 -21.97 -1.21 -4.26
C CYS A 134 -21.18 -2.47 -4.66
N ARG A 135 -21.53 -3.08 -5.80
CA ARG A 135 -20.84 -4.24 -6.41
C ARG A 135 -20.19 -3.90 -7.75
N GLU A 136 -19.89 -2.65 -7.96
CA GLU A 136 -19.30 -2.14 -9.18
C GLU A 136 -18.20 -1.14 -8.87
N GLU A 137 -17.74 -0.41 -9.88
CA GLU A 137 -16.78 0.67 -9.73
C GLU A 137 -17.42 1.81 -8.89
N GLY A 138 -16.70 2.20 -7.83
CA GLY A 138 -17.30 3.02 -6.77
C GLY A 138 -17.52 4.49 -7.14
N VAL A 139 -16.74 5.08 -8.07
CA VAL A 139 -16.92 6.48 -8.48
C VAL A 139 -18.25 6.65 -9.22
N GLY A 140 -18.47 5.86 -10.27
CA GLY A 140 -19.72 5.89 -11.02
C GLY A 140 -20.93 5.58 -10.14
N PHE A 141 -20.80 4.58 -9.25
CA PHE A 141 -21.87 4.25 -8.30
C PHE A 141 -22.26 5.45 -7.40
N PHE A 142 -21.28 6.08 -6.74
CA PHE A 142 -21.57 7.20 -5.84
C PHE A 142 -22.06 8.43 -6.59
N ARG A 143 -21.53 8.73 -7.78
CA ARG A 143 -22.01 9.85 -8.58
C ARG A 143 -23.48 9.68 -8.96
N ARG A 144 -23.90 8.50 -9.40
CA ARG A 144 -25.34 8.22 -9.65
C ARG A 144 -26.19 8.35 -8.38
N LEU A 145 -25.70 7.82 -7.24
CA LEU A 145 -26.40 7.92 -5.95
C LEU A 145 -26.58 9.37 -5.48
N LEU A 146 -25.63 10.23 -5.79
CA LEU A 146 -25.64 11.65 -5.44
C LEU A 146 -26.34 12.52 -6.50
N SER A 147 -26.75 11.93 -7.62
CA SER A 147 -27.29 12.65 -8.79
C SER A 147 -26.27 13.63 -9.41
N GLU A 148 -24.99 13.26 -9.38
CA GLU A 148 -23.92 14.00 -10.03
C GLU A 148 -23.75 13.51 -11.48
N PRO A 149 -23.28 14.37 -12.40
CA PRO A 149 -23.01 13.98 -13.78
C PRO A 149 -21.98 12.84 -13.86
N GLU A 150 -22.08 11.95 -14.84
CA GLU A 150 -21.06 10.94 -15.09
C GLU A 150 -19.72 11.59 -15.47
N LEU A 151 -18.63 10.98 -15.04
CA LEU A 151 -17.29 11.40 -15.42
C LEU A 151 -16.69 10.40 -16.43
N PRO A 152 -16.06 10.90 -17.51
CA PRO A 152 -15.26 10.06 -18.37
C PRO A 152 -13.97 9.63 -17.67
N MET A 153 -13.44 8.47 -18.02
CA MET A 153 -12.09 8.06 -17.65
C MET A 153 -11.05 8.78 -18.53
N PRO A 154 -9.84 9.09 -18.02
CA PRO A 154 -9.33 8.73 -16.70
C PRO A 154 -9.92 9.60 -15.58
N TYR A 155 -10.25 8.97 -14.48
CA TYR A 155 -10.62 9.69 -13.27
C TYR A 155 -9.42 10.41 -12.64
N LYS A 156 -9.69 11.45 -11.85
CA LYS A 156 -8.65 12.15 -11.11
C LYS A 156 -8.06 11.23 -10.05
N HIS A 157 -6.76 11.00 -10.14
CA HIS A 157 -6.04 10.07 -9.28
C HIS A 157 -5.50 10.78 -8.03
N PRO A 158 -5.90 10.38 -6.80
CA PRO A 158 -5.32 10.92 -5.58
C PRO A 158 -3.89 10.40 -5.39
N LEU A 159 -3.03 11.18 -4.74
CA LEU A 159 -1.68 10.76 -4.40
C LEU A 159 -1.64 10.26 -2.96
N MET A 160 -1.25 9.00 -2.78
CA MET A 160 -1.13 8.37 -1.47
C MET A 160 0.15 7.58 -1.36
N VAL A 161 0.89 7.82 -0.28
CA VAL A 161 2.17 7.16 -0.01
C VAL A 161 2.06 6.28 1.23
N SER A 162 2.38 5.01 1.06
CA SER A 162 2.59 4.06 2.17
C SER A 162 4.07 3.99 2.51
N TRP A 163 4.41 3.93 3.81
CA TRP A 163 5.80 3.86 4.24
C TRP A 163 6.17 2.43 4.63
N LEU A 164 7.15 1.88 3.93
CA LEU A 164 7.80 0.64 4.32
C LEU A 164 8.65 0.89 5.57
N ARG A 165 8.49 0.04 6.56
CA ARG A 165 9.26 0.10 7.82
C ARG A 165 10.06 -1.17 7.99
N ILE A 166 11.33 -1.01 8.34
CA ILE A 166 12.19 -2.10 8.77
C ILE A 166 12.66 -1.74 10.18
N PHE A 167 12.50 -2.64 11.13
CA PHE A 167 12.76 -2.38 12.55
C PHE A 167 12.09 -1.10 13.08
N GLY A 168 10.88 -0.79 12.58
CA GLY A 168 10.15 0.43 12.96
C GLY A 168 10.54 1.71 12.20
N TRP A 169 11.65 1.74 11.49
CA TRP A 169 12.08 2.91 10.73
C TRP A 169 11.45 2.98 9.35
N LYS A 170 11.14 4.18 8.92
CA LYS A 170 10.71 4.44 7.54
C LYS A 170 11.94 4.34 6.62
N VAL A 171 11.95 3.32 5.78
CA VAL A 171 13.07 3.04 4.87
C VAL A 171 12.76 3.53 3.47
N SER A 172 11.55 3.32 2.99
CA SER A 172 11.11 3.69 1.65
C SER A 172 9.64 4.10 1.65
N GLY A 173 9.28 5.06 0.80
CA GLY A 173 7.91 5.42 0.50
C GLY A 173 7.43 4.70 -0.75
N THR A 174 6.18 4.21 -0.73
CA THR A 174 5.55 3.58 -1.89
C THR A 174 4.33 4.39 -2.30
N GLY A 175 4.38 4.99 -3.49
CA GLY A 175 3.25 5.63 -4.15
C GLY A 175 2.38 4.58 -4.84
N LYS A 176 1.05 4.65 -4.67
CA LYS A 176 0.13 3.69 -5.28
C LYS A 176 -0.54 4.28 -6.51
N ILE A 177 -0.48 3.57 -7.62
CA ILE A 177 -1.17 3.91 -8.88
C ILE A 177 -2.26 2.87 -9.10
N LEU A 178 -3.52 3.27 -8.95
CA LEU A 178 -4.67 2.43 -9.25
C LEU A 178 -4.98 2.55 -10.74
N ALA A 179 -4.44 1.65 -11.53
CA ALA A 179 -4.53 1.71 -12.98
C ALA A 179 -5.76 0.96 -13.54
N GLY A 180 -6.21 -0.08 -12.84
CA GLY A 180 -7.36 -0.87 -13.27
C GLY A 180 -7.99 -1.68 -12.15
N LEU A 181 -9.15 -2.25 -12.41
CA LEU A 181 -9.92 -3.14 -11.53
C LEU A 181 -10.36 -4.37 -12.30
N GLY A 182 -10.33 -5.52 -11.63
CA GLY A 182 -10.77 -6.79 -12.21
C GLY A 182 -9.76 -7.42 -13.15
N CYS A 183 -9.92 -8.72 -13.39
CA CYS A 183 -9.00 -9.52 -14.17
C CYS A 183 -9.77 -10.49 -15.09
N PRO A 184 -9.43 -10.58 -16.39
CA PRO A 184 -10.12 -11.47 -17.32
C PRO A 184 -9.66 -12.93 -17.25
N ASN A 185 -8.58 -13.26 -16.50
CA ASN A 185 -7.98 -14.60 -16.47
C ASN A 185 -8.95 -15.69 -15.96
N GLY A 186 -9.89 -15.37 -15.08
CA GLY A 186 -10.98 -16.26 -14.69
C GLY A 186 -10.56 -17.44 -13.80
N CYS A 187 -9.48 -17.32 -13.01
CA CYS A 187 -9.09 -18.36 -12.06
C CYS A 187 -10.25 -18.65 -11.12
N ASP A 188 -10.57 -19.92 -10.93
CA ASP A 188 -11.79 -20.39 -10.25
C ASP A 188 -11.90 -20.01 -8.78
N PHE A 189 -10.78 -19.75 -8.12
CA PHE A 189 -10.69 -19.32 -6.72
C PHE A 189 -10.65 -17.80 -6.52
N CYS A 190 -10.43 -17.03 -7.60
CA CYS A 190 -10.07 -15.61 -7.49
C CYS A 190 -11.29 -14.69 -7.42
N CYS A 191 -11.51 -14.09 -6.26
CA CYS A 191 -12.59 -13.12 -6.05
C CYS A 191 -12.50 -11.95 -7.03
N THR A 192 -11.33 -11.36 -7.23
CA THR A 192 -11.13 -10.17 -8.06
C THR A 192 -11.58 -10.39 -9.51
N SER A 193 -11.30 -11.57 -10.06
CA SER A 193 -11.69 -11.90 -11.42
C SER A 193 -13.22 -11.97 -11.57
N HIS A 194 -13.89 -12.61 -10.62
CA HIS A 194 -15.32 -12.88 -10.70
C HIS A 194 -16.20 -11.73 -10.17
N PHE A 195 -15.70 -10.91 -9.25
CA PHE A 195 -16.43 -9.76 -8.73
C PHE A 195 -16.83 -8.76 -9.84
N PHE A 196 -15.95 -8.54 -10.81
CA PHE A 196 -16.21 -7.70 -11.98
C PHE A 196 -16.58 -8.52 -13.24
N SER A 197 -17.10 -9.75 -13.06
CA SER A 197 -17.56 -10.62 -14.18
C SER A 197 -16.48 -10.82 -15.25
N ARG A 198 -15.24 -11.02 -14.85
CA ARG A 198 -14.06 -11.19 -15.70
C ARG A 198 -13.77 -10.00 -16.62
N LYS A 199 -14.27 -8.81 -16.28
CA LYS A 199 -13.96 -7.57 -17.00
C LYS A 199 -12.73 -6.90 -16.38
N HIS A 200 -11.95 -6.23 -17.23
CA HIS A 200 -10.89 -5.35 -16.82
C HIS A 200 -11.34 -3.90 -17.02
N ILE A 201 -11.65 -3.21 -15.92
CA ILE A 201 -12.06 -1.80 -15.91
C ILE A 201 -10.79 -0.96 -15.82
N ARG A 202 -10.42 -0.31 -16.92
CA ARG A 202 -9.20 0.51 -17.01
C ARG A 202 -9.49 1.92 -16.50
N LEU A 203 -9.15 2.19 -15.25
CA LEU A 203 -9.33 3.51 -14.62
C LEU A 203 -8.36 4.56 -15.20
N LEU A 204 -7.18 4.11 -15.63
CA LEU A 204 -6.23 4.86 -16.45
C LEU A 204 -6.11 4.14 -17.79
N PRO A 205 -6.91 4.53 -18.81
CA PRO A 205 -7.08 3.75 -20.05
C PRO A 205 -5.80 3.60 -20.88
N GLU A 206 -4.97 4.62 -20.92
CA GLU A 206 -3.78 4.70 -21.76
C GLU A 206 -2.49 4.71 -20.93
N GLY A 207 -1.37 4.34 -21.56
CA GLY A 207 -0.05 4.34 -20.88
C GLY A 207 0.38 5.72 -20.44
N LYS A 208 0.05 6.76 -21.21
CA LYS A 208 0.32 8.16 -20.85
C LYS A 208 -0.42 8.60 -19.59
N ASP A 209 -1.63 8.08 -19.32
CA ASP A 209 -2.40 8.41 -18.13
C ASP A 209 -1.70 7.86 -16.87
N ILE A 210 -1.19 6.63 -16.97
CA ILE A 210 -0.43 6.00 -15.89
C ILE A 210 0.87 6.78 -15.63
N PHE A 211 1.56 7.17 -16.72
CA PHE A 211 2.79 7.94 -16.61
C PHE A 211 2.57 9.33 -15.99
N ALA A 212 1.50 10.03 -16.34
CA ALA A 212 1.15 11.30 -15.74
C ALA A 212 0.96 11.21 -14.21
N VAL A 213 0.37 10.11 -13.72
CA VAL A 213 0.28 9.85 -12.28
C VAL A 213 1.65 9.55 -11.67
N ALA A 214 2.46 8.73 -12.35
CA ALA A 214 3.83 8.43 -11.90
C ALA A 214 4.68 9.71 -11.78
N GLU A 215 4.60 10.61 -12.75
CA GLU A 215 5.30 11.91 -12.70
C GLU A 215 4.90 12.76 -11.49
N ARG A 216 3.61 12.79 -11.15
CA ARG A 216 3.14 13.51 -9.95
C ARG A 216 3.73 12.93 -8.66
N TYR A 217 3.90 11.61 -8.55
CA TYR A 217 4.58 10.99 -7.42
C TYR A 217 6.08 11.34 -7.38
N LEU A 218 6.77 11.28 -8.52
CA LEU A 218 8.19 11.64 -8.60
C LEU A 218 8.42 13.13 -8.34
N ALA A 219 7.45 13.98 -8.66
CA ALA A 219 7.49 15.39 -8.31
C ALA A 219 7.41 15.62 -6.80
N MET A 220 6.73 14.74 -6.05
CA MET A 220 6.68 14.79 -4.58
C MET A 220 8.01 14.31 -3.96
N ASP A 221 8.51 13.17 -4.38
CA ASP A 221 9.79 12.60 -3.96
C ASP A 221 10.31 11.65 -5.05
N PRO A 222 11.42 11.97 -5.70
CA PRO A 222 11.98 11.14 -6.78
C PRO A 222 12.51 9.77 -6.30
N ARG A 223 12.53 9.52 -4.99
CA ARG A 223 12.95 8.25 -4.39
C ARG A 223 11.79 7.28 -4.14
N LEU A 224 10.54 7.68 -4.43
CA LEU A 224 9.39 6.81 -4.23
C LEU A 224 9.48 5.58 -5.13
N VAL A 225 9.23 4.43 -4.54
CA VAL A 225 8.87 3.22 -5.26
C VAL A 225 7.39 3.32 -5.63
N LEU A 226 7.03 2.96 -6.84
CA LEU A 226 5.64 2.97 -7.29
C LEU A 226 5.06 1.55 -7.26
N LEU A 227 3.85 1.40 -6.77
CA LEU A 227 3.09 0.16 -6.85
C LEU A 227 1.94 0.36 -7.82
N ILE A 228 1.99 -0.28 -8.97
CA ILE A 228 0.87 -0.29 -9.91
C ILE A 228 -0.12 -1.35 -9.43
N ILE A 229 -1.30 -0.89 -9.02
CA ILE A 229 -2.44 -1.73 -8.65
C ILE A 229 -3.29 -1.92 -9.90
N ASP A 230 -3.03 -3.01 -10.58
CA ASP A 230 -3.73 -3.55 -11.73
C ASP A 230 -3.51 -5.06 -11.65
N GLU A 231 -4.54 -5.84 -11.73
CA GLU A 231 -4.49 -7.28 -11.42
C GLU A 231 -3.58 -8.08 -12.38
N ASP A 232 -3.36 -7.57 -13.60
CA ASP A 232 -2.43 -8.12 -14.58
C ASP A 232 -1.95 -7.00 -15.52
N PHE A 233 -1.03 -6.19 -15.05
CA PHE A 233 -0.62 -4.92 -15.69
C PHE A 233 -0.12 -5.12 -17.12
N LEU A 234 0.69 -6.16 -17.37
CA LEU A 234 1.30 -6.42 -18.66
C LEU A 234 0.36 -7.09 -19.67
N LEU A 235 -0.85 -7.48 -19.27
CA LEU A 235 -1.81 -8.15 -20.15
C LEU A 235 -2.19 -7.31 -21.37
N ASN A 236 -2.29 -5.99 -21.21
CA ASN A 236 -2.55 -5.07 -22.32
C ASN A 236 -1.24 -4.50 -22.87
N LYS A 237 -0.64 -5.21 -23.84
CA LYS A 237 0.67 -4.86 -24.41
C LYS A 237 0.71 -3.44 -24.97
N LYS A 238 -0.33 -2.98 -25.68
CA LYS A 238 -0.39 -1.63 -26.25
C LYS A 238 -0.24 -0.56 -25.15
N ARG A 239 -1.02 -0.68 -24.07
CA ARG A 239 -0.99 0.26 -22.94
C ARG A 239 0.36 0.25 -22.22
N ALA A 240 0.91 -0.94 -22.00
CA ALA A 240 2.19 -1.09 -21.33
C ALA A 240 3.35 -0.52 -22.16
N MET A 241 3.37 -0.75 -23.46
CA MET A 241 4.41 -0.20 -24.35
C MET A 241 4.29 1.32 -24.49
N GLU A 242 3.08 1.86 -24.56
CA GLU A 242 2.87 3.32 -24.52
C GLU A 242 3.40 3.94 -23.20
N PHE A 243 3.16 3.26 -22.06
CA PHE A 243 3.74 3.67 -20.78
C PHE A 243 5.26 3.67 -20.82
N ARG A 244 5.89 2.59 -21.35
CA ARG A 244 7.34 2.50 -21.58
C ARG A 244 7.85 3.68 -22.40
N ASP A 245 7.21 3.99 -23.53
CA ASP A 245 7.63 5.08 -24.40
C ASP A 245 7.59 6.44 -23.69
N CYS A 246 6.61 6.67 -22.82
CA CYS A 246 6.54 7.86 -21.99
C CYS A 246 7.70 7.90 -20.98
N VAL A 247 8.02 6.79 -20.31
CA VAL A 247 9.16 6.68 -19.39
C VAL A 247 10.48 6.96 -20.13
N MET A 248 10.67 6.33 -21.28
CA MET A 248 11.86 6.51 -22.13
C MET A 248 12.06 7.98 -22.56
N LYS A 249 10.99 8.64 -23.02
CA LYS A 249 11.02 10.05 -23.41
C LYS A 249 11.36 10.98 -22.25
N SER A 250 10.89 10.65 -21.05
CA SER A 250 11.14 11.48 -19.86
C SER A 250 12.60 11.45 -19.40
N GLY A 251 13.36 10.42 -19.78
CA GLY A 251 14.72 10.18 -19.31
C GLY A 251 14.83 9.82 -17.82
N LYS A 252 13.69 9.62 -17.13
CA LYS A 252 13.63 9.32 -15.69
C LYS A 252 13.76 7.83 -15.44
N THR A 253 14.39 7.45 -14.35
CA THR A 253 14.46 6.07 -13.87
C THR A 253 13.38 5.87 -12.81
N LEU A 254 12.46 4.93 -13.07
CA LEU A 254 11.42 4.54 -12.12
C LEU A 254 11.82 3.25 -11.40
N SER A 255 11.25 3.04 -10.21
CA SER A 255 11.21 1.74 -9.54
C SER A 255 9.76 1.39 -9.32
N ILE A 256 9.31 0.32 -9.96
CA ILE A 256 7.91 -0.08 -10.00
C ILE A 256 7.78 -1.53 -9.59
N PHE A 257 6.85 -1.78 -8.65
CA PHE A 257 6.35 -3.10 -8.35
C PHE A 257 4.97 -3.27 -8.98
N ALA A 258 4.73 -4.35 -9.73
CA ALA A 258 3.49 -4.61 -10.43
C ALA A 258 2.99 -6.03 -10.21
N PHE A 259 1.71 -6.27 -10.49
CA PHE A 259 1.14 -7.61 -10.57
C PHE A 259 1.09 -8.04 -12.03
N SER A 260 1.50 -9.27 -12.32
CA SER A 260 1.33 -9.82 -13.66
C SER A 260 1.34 -11.35 -13.69
N SER A 261 0.77 -11.91 -14.75
CA SER A 261 0.79 -13.35 -15.02
C SER A 261 2.00 -13.74 -15.86
N ILE A 262 2.41 -15.01 -15.78
CA ILE A 262 3.45 -15.60 -16.64
C ILE A 262 3.09 -15.36 -18.12
N LYS A 263 1.83 -15.59 -18.47
CA LYS A 263 1.31 -15.37 -19.84
C LYS A 263 1.54 -13.94 -20.32
N ALA A 264 1.27 -12.96 -19.49
CA ALA A 264 1.45 -11.56 -19.87
C ALA A 264 2.94 -11.20 -19.95
N ILE A 265 3.74 -11.60 -18.96
CA ILE A 265 5.19 -11.37 -18.92
C ILE A 265 5.88 -11.95 -20.15
N SER A 266 5.46 -13.15 -20.61
CA SER A 266 6.06 -13.83 -21.76
C SER A 266 5.98 -13.06 -23.08
N GLN A 267 5.22 -11.98 -23.15
CA GLN A 267 5.09 -11.12 -24.32
C GLN A 267 6.19 -10.04 -24.43
N TYR A 268 7.06 -9.93 -23.42
CA TYR A 268 8.03 -8.85 -23.29
C TYR A 268 9.45 -9.41 -23.10
N THR A 269 10.43 -8.64 -23.55
CA THR A 269 11.82 -8.84 -23.18
C THR A 269 12.06 -8.28 -21.76
N VAL A 270 13.10 -8.73 -21.10
CA VAL A 270 13.49 -8.19 -19.80
C VAL A 270 13.92 -6.72 -19.88
N ASP A 271 14.52 -6.34 -21.00
CA ASP A 271 14.92 -4.95 -21.25
C ASP A 271 13.69 -4.04 -21.35
N GLU A 272 12.66 -4.43 -22.12
CA GLU A 272 11.40 -3.68 -22.19
C GLU A 272 10.75 -3.49 -20.81
N ILE A 273 10.81 -4.51 -19.97
CA ILE A 273 10.29 -4.47 -18.59
C ILE A 273 11.09 -3.46 -17.75
N LEU A 274 12.42 -3.51 -17.81
CA LEU A 274 13.29 -2.59 -17.07
C LEU A 274 13.19 -1.14 -17.58
N GLU A 275 13.00 -0.95 -18.88
CA GLU A 275 12.78 0.36 -19.50
C GLU A 275 11.44 1.01 -19.08
N MET A 276 10.42 0.20 -18.78
CA MET A 276 9.19 0.67 -18.09
C MET A 276 9.49 1.13 -16.64
N GLY A 277 10.66 0.78 -16.10
CA GLY A 277 11.01 1.01 -14.71
C GLY A 277 10.56 -0.10 -13.77
N ILE A 278 9.96 -1.18 -14.29
CA ILE A 278 9.50 -2.30 -13.47
C ILE A 278 10.70 -3.12 -13.01
N ASP A 279 10.87 -3.23 -11.70
CA ASP A 279 11.94 -3.98 -11.07
C ASP A 279 11.45 -4.87 -9.92
N GLY A 280 10.13 -5.07 -9.85
CA GLY A 280 9.50 -6.00 -8.95
C GLY A 280 8.16 -6.51 -9.47
N PHE A 281 7.87 -7.80 -9.25
CA PHE A 281 6.60 -8.41 -9.62
C PHE A 281 6.00 -9.24 -8.49
N TRP A 282 4.67 -9.27 -8.48
CA TRP A 282 3.90 -10.33 -7.82
C TRP A 282 3.36 -11.26 -8.89
N ILE A 283 3.76 -12.54 -8.83
CA ILE A 283 3.44 -13.57 -9.83
C ILE A 283 2.77 -14.76 -9.13
N GLY A 284 1.64 -15.21 -9.66
CA GLY A 284 1.03 -16.45 -9.23
C GLY A 284 1.79 -17.66 -9.80
N TYR A 285 2.59 -18.34 -8.96
CA TYR A 285 3.21 -19.63 -9.27
C TYR A 285 2.19 -20.77 -9.15
N GLU A 286 1.30 -20.68 -8.19
CA GLU A 286 0.15 -21.52 -7.83
C GLU A 286 0.53 -23.00 -7.54
N GLY A 287 1.27 -23.64 -8.40
CA GLY A 287 1.71 -25.01 -8.44
C GLY A 287 1.87 -25.48 -9.88
N THR A 288 2.84 -26.33 -10.14
CA THR A 288 3.23 -26.75 -11.51
C THR A 288 2.12 -27.52 -12.24
N ARG A 289 1.18 -28.13 -11.49
CA ARG A 289 0.07 -28.93 -12.03
C ARG A 289 -1.28 -28.24 -11.98
N SER A 290 -1.33 -26.96 -11.61
CA SER A 290 -2.59 -26.21 -11.44
C SER A 290 -3.37 -25.96 -12.75
N GLY A 291 -2.68 -25.94 -13.89
CA GLY A 291 -3.30 -25.88 -15.22
C GLY A 291 -3.97 -24.54 -15.59
N TYR A 292 -3.75 -23.48 -14.82
CA TYR A 292 -4.35 -22.18 -15.11
C TYR A 292 -3.76 -21.53 -16.36
N ALA A 293 -4.64 -21.01 -17.23
CA ALA A 293 -4.24 -20.35 -18.48
C ALA A 293 -3.26 -19.16 -18.28
N LYS A 294 -3.29 -18.51 -17.11
CA LYS A 294 -2.36 -17.42 -16.77
C LYS A 294 -0.90 -17.86 -16.63
N GLN A 295 -0.65 -19.17 -16.52
CA GLN A 295 0.70 -19.77 -16.43
C GLN A 295 1.25 -20.21 -17.80
N GLN A 296 0.46 -20.10 -18.87
CA GLN A 296 0.92 -20.40 -20.22
C GLN A 296 1.96 -19.39 -20.69
N GLY A 297 2.87 -19.82 -21.56
CA GLY A 297 3.91 -18.95 -22.12
C GLY A 297 5.29 -19.54 -21.95
N ARG A 298 6.27 -18.70 -21.67
CA ARG A 298 7.65 -19.13 -21.37
C ARG A 298 7.69 -19.93 -20.06
N PRO A 299 8.61 -20.92 -19.93
CA PRO A 299 8.81 -21.61 -18.66
C PRO A 299 9.04 -20.62 -17.50
N VAL A 300 8.37 -20.85 -16.38
CA VAL A 300 8.49 -19.98 -15.21
C VAL A 300 9.91 -19.93 -14.66
N GLU A 301 10.64 -21.05 -14.80
CA GLU A 301 12.03 -21.20 -14.41
C GLU A 301 12.95 -20.23 -15.18
N GLU A 302 12.73 -20.11 -16.49
CA GLU A 302 13.48 -19.16 -17.33
C GLU A 302 13.20 -17.73 -16.92
N ILE A 303 11.92 -17.36 -16.77
CA ILE A 303 11.50 -16.01 -16.41
C ILE A 303 12.07 -15.60 -15.04
N LEU A 304 11.96 -16.45 -14.02
CA LEU A 304 12.44 -16.12 -12.68
C LEU A 304 13.97 -16.07 -12.60
N THR A 305 14.67 -16.94 -13.37
CA THR A 305 16.12 -16.90 -13.48
C THR A 305 16.57 -15.61 -14.16
N GLU A 306 15.98 -15.26 -15.31
CA GLU A 306 16.26 -14.03 -16.04
C GLU A 306 15.98 -12.80 -15.19
N PHE A 307 14.87 -12.77 -14.46
CA PHE A 307 14.53 -11.67 -13.55
C PHE A 307 15.56 -11.51 -12.43
N ARG A 308 15.95 -12.61 -11.80
CA ARG A 308 16.97 -12.56 -10.75
C ARG A 308 18.32 -12.06 -11.28
N GLU A 309 18.75 -12.50 -12.48
CA GLU A 309 19.96 -12.04 -13.13
C GLU A 309 19.96 -10.55 -13.47
N HIS A 310 18.77 -9.97 -13.71
CA HIS A 310 18.62 -8.55 -14.03
C HIS A 310 18.19 -7.69 -12.82
N GLY A 311 18.20 -8.27 -11.62
CA GLY A 311 17.89 -7.54 -10.39
C GLY A 311 16.40 -7.28 -10.18
N ILE A 312 15.51 -7.91 -10.96
CA ILE A 312 14.07 -7.83 -10.77
C ILE A 312 13.67 -8.75 -9.61
N THR A 313 13.03 -8.18 -8.59
CA THR A 313 12.57 -8.93 -7.42
C THR A 313 11.22 -9.58 -7.69
N VAL A 314 11.02 -10.81 -7.21
CA VAL A 314 9.76 -11.52 -7.42
C VAL A 314 9.18 -11.98 -6.09
N LEU A 315 7.89 -11.66 -5.88
CA LEU A 315 7.02 -12.29 -4.92
C LEU A 315 6.21 -13.35 -5.67
N THR A 316 6.40 -14.61 -5.29
CA THR A 316 5.64 -15.73 -5.86
C THR A 316 4.56 -16.20 -4.91
N SER A 317 3.35 -16.49 -5.43
CA SER A 317 2.27 -17.11 -4.65
C SER A 317 2.12 -18.57 -5.06
N MET A 318 2.16 -19.47 -4.08
CA MET A 318 1.86 -20.89 -4.22
C MET A 318 0.61 -21.23 -3.42
N ILE A 319 -0.23 -22.09 -3.97
CA ILE A 319 -1.45 -22.57 -3.31
C ILE A 319 -1.24 -24.00 -2.79
N VAL A 320 -1.66 -24.24 -1.56
CA VAL A 320 -1.65 -25.54 -0.88
C VAL A 320 -3.09 -26.02 -0.70
N GLY A 321 -3.36 -27.29 -0.98
CA GLY A 321 -4.68 -27.90 -0.80
C GLY A 321 -5.54 -27.92 -2.07
N PHE A 322 -4.93 -27.93 -3.26
CA PHE A 322 -5.63 -28.33 -4.48
C PHE A 322 -6.01 -29.81 -4.41
N ASP A 323 -7.13 -30.20 -4.99
CA ASP A 323 -7.68 -31.56 -4.95
C ASP A 323 -6.69 -32.66 -5.39
N TYR A 324 -5.75 -32.33 -6.28
CA TYR A 324 -4.72 -33.24 -6.78
C TYR A 324 -3.48 -33.37 -5.87
N GLN A 325 -3.35 -32.49 -4.87
CA GLN A 325 -2.15 -32.46 -4.05
C GLN A 325 -2.15 -33.54 -2.96
N THR A 326 -1.05 -34.26 -2.86
CA THR A 326 -0.66 -35.05 -1.68
C THR A 326 0.49 -34.35 -0.95
N PRO A 327 0.92 -34.78 0.24
CA PRO A 327 2.08 -34.19 0.90
C PRO A 327 3.34 -34.21 0.02
N GLU A 328 3.53 -35.26 -0.75
CA GLU A 328 4.67 -35.46 -1.66
C GLU A 328 4.60 -34.47 -2.84
N VAL A 329 3.40 -34.25 -3.39
CA VAL A 329 3.18 -33.27 -4.48
C VAL A 329 3.43 -31.86 -3.98
N VAL A 330 2.92 -31.49 -2.82
CA VAL A 330 3.19 -30.18 -2.21
C VAL A 330 4.70 -29.99 -1.98
N ALA A 331 5.38 -31.02 -1.46
CA ALA A 331 6.83 -30.98 -1.26
C ALA A 331 7.59 -30.83 -2.59
N GLN A 332 7.20 -31.53 -3.65
CA GLN A 332 7.81 -31.42 -4.99
C GLN A 332 7.62 -30.03 -5.59
N GLU A 333 6.40 -29.46 -5.53
CA GLU A 333 6.10 -28.11 -6.03
C GLU A 333 6.83 -27.04 -5.22
N PHE A 334 6.92 -27.22 -3.90
CA PHE A 334 7.69 -26.36 -3.02
C PHE A 334 9.20 -26.42 -3.36
N GLU A 335 9.77 -27.61 -3.55
CA GLU A 335 11.17 -27.76 -3.95
C GLU A 335 11.47 -27.10 -5.30
N GLY A 336 10.55 -27.24 -6.26
CA GLY A 336 10.62 -26.52 -7.54
C GLY A 336 10.72 -25.01 -7.32
N LEU A 337 9.84 -24.46 -6.50
CA LEU A 337 9.84 -23.03 -6.18
C LEU A 337 11.13 -22.59 -5.44
N MET A 338 11.61 -23.38 -4.47
CA MET A 338 12.82 -23.03 -3.70
C MET A 338 14.09 -23.01 -4.57
N LYS A 339 14.18 -23.86 -5.60
CA LYS A 339 15.29 -23.83 -6.58
C LYS A 339 15.35 -22.50 -7.34
N LEU A 340 14.22 -21.85 -7.57
CA LEU A 340 14.13 -20.57 -8.27
C LEU A 340 14.53 -19.37 -7.39
N LYS A 341 14.69 -19.58 -6.09
CA LYS A 341 15.12 -18.57 -5.10
C LYS A 341 14.32 -17.25 -5.21
N PRO A 342 12.98 -17.27 -5.08
CA PRO A 342 12.19 -16.06 -5.15
C PRO A 342 12.61 -15.08 -4.05
N SER A 343 12.50 -13.77 -4.31
CA SER A 343 12.81 -12.76 -3.28
C SER A 343 11.85 -12.83 -2.10
N LEU A 344 10.57 -13.08 -2.39
CA LEU A 344 9.51 -13.34 -1.41
C LEU A 344 8.66 -14.51 -1.90
N ALA A 345 8.08 -15.27 -0.97
CA ALA A 345 7.12 -16.32 -1.29
C ALA A 345 5.88 -16.19 -0.38
N GLN A 346 4.72 -16.48 -0.95
CA GLN A 346 3.44 -16.55 -0.26
C GLN A 346 2.86 -17.93 -0.45
N PHE A 347 2.34 -18.51 0.62
CA PHE A 347 1.70 -19.82 0.60
C PHE A 347 0.28 -19.66 1.15
N LEU A 348 -0.72 -19.88 0.32
CA LEU A 348 -2.13 -19.74 0.70
C LEU A 348 -2.86 -21.07 0.54
N ILE A 349 -3.87 -21.29 1.37
CA ILE A 349 -4.72 -22.47 1.28
C ILE A 349 -5.80 -22.21 0.21
N TYR A 350 -6.02 -23.23 -0.64
CA TYR A 350 -7.09 -23.22 -1.62
C TYR A 350 -8.44 -23.11 -0.92
N GLY A 351 -9.17 -22.02 -1.12
CA GLY A 351 -10.36 -21.70 -0.34
C GLY A 351 -11.56 -21.26 -1.18
N PRO A 352 -12.79 -21.63 -0.75
CA PRO A 352 -14.01 -21.35 -1.47
C PRO A 352 -14.51 -19.93 -1.20
N VAL A 353 -13.96 -18.94 -1.92
CA VAL A 353 -14.38 -17.55 -1.77
C VAL A 353 -15.77 -17.35 -2.38
N PRO A 354 -16.78 -16.85 -1.66
CA PRO A 354 -18.11 -16.57 -2.20
C PRO A 354 -18.05 -15.79 -3.54
N GLY A 355 -18.93 -16.17 -4.48
CA GLY A 355 -18.99 -15.57 -5.81
C GLY A 355 -18.01 -16.15 -6.83
N THR A 356 -17.16 -17.10 -6.44
CA THR A 356 -16.24 -17.78 -7.35
C THR A 356 -16.76 -19.15 -7.83
N PRO A 357 -16.32 -19.66 -8.99
CA PRO A 357 -16.67 -20.99 -9.46
C PRO A 357 -16.32 -22.10 -8.46
N PHE A 358 -15.17 -22.00 -7.80
CA PHE A 358 -14.79 -22.97 -6.78
C PHE A 358 -15.78 -22.98 -5.60
N HIS A 359 -16.26 -21.82 -5.15
CA HIS A 359 -17.28 -21.78 -4.10
C HIS A 359 -18.60 -22.42 -4.55
N GLN A 360 -19.01 -22.19 -5.82
CA GLN A 360 -20.21 -22.82 -6.37
C GLN A 360 -20.06 -24.34 -6.42
N ARG A 361 -18.92 -24.85 -6.90
CA ARG A 361 -18.58 -26.28 -6.90
C ARG A 361 -18.57 -26.85 -5.48
N ALA A 362 -17.92 -26.14 -4.55
CA ALA A 362 -17.83 -26.60 -3.16
C ALA A 362 -19.20 -26.74 -2.46
N ILE A 363 -20.18 -25.90 -2.82
CA ILE A 363 -21.57 -26.04 -2.37
C ILE A 363 -22.23 -27.23 -3.06
N ALA A 364 -22.16 -27.32 -4.38
CA ALA A 364 -22.83 -28.35 -5.16
C ALA A 364 -22.38 -29.78 -4.79
N GLU A 365 -21.09 -29.95 -4.50
CA GLU A 365 -20.44 -31.22 -4.16
C GLU A 365 -20.37 -31.46 -2.64
N ASN A 366 -20.96 -30.62 -1.79
CA ASN A 366 -20.91 -30.71 -0.32
C ASN A 366 -19.47 -30.76 0.24
N LEU A 367 -18.55 -30.03 -0.37
CA LEU A 367 -17.15 -29.98 0.04
C LEU A 367 -16.90 -29.07 1.25
N ILE A 368 -17.76 -28.09 1.51
CA ILE A 368 -17.61 -27.19 2.65
C ILE A 368 -17.79 -28.00 3.95
N HIS A 369 -16.90 -27.81 4.92
CA HIS A 369 -17.03 -28.48 6.23
C HIS A 369 -18.33 -28.10 6.93
N ASP A 370 -19.01 -29.06 7.53
CA ASP A 370 -20.35 -28.92 8.12
C ASP A 370 -20.43 -27.79 9.16
N LYS A 371 -19.36 -27.54 9.90
CA LYS A 371 -19.29 -26.40 10.84
C LYS A 371 -19.46 -25.04 10.15
N TYR A 372 -18.96 -24.88 8.92
CA TYR A 372 -19.08 -23.66 8.14
C TYR A 372 -20.38 -23.57 7.35
N VAL A 373 -20.98 -24.70 7.02
CA VAL A 373 -22.34 -24.73 6.46
C VAL A 373 -23.34 -24.25 7.51
N LYS A 374 -23.18 -24.70 8.76
CA LYS A 374 -24.04 -24.29 9.89
C LYS A 374 -23.83 -22.84 10.31
N GLU A 375 -22.59 -22.38 10.26
CA GLU A 375 -22.17 -21.05 10.69
C GLU A 375 -21.35 -20.33 9.59
N PRO A 376 -22.00 -19.85 8.50
CA PRO A 376 -21.30 -19.23 7.37
C PRO A 376 -20.42 -18.03 7.76
N GLU A 377 -20.81 -17.30 8.80
CA GLU A 377 -20.02 -16.16 9.27
C GLU A 377 -18.65 -16.56 9.83
N GLN A 378 -18.53 -17.75 10.41
CA GLN A 378 -17.22 -18.28 10.80
C GLN A 378 -16.35 -18.58 9.58
N MET A 379 -16.94 -19.11 8.50
CA MET A 379 -16.23 -19.29 7.24
C MET A 379 -15.73 -17.95 6.70
N TYR A 380 -16.57 -16.92 6.68
CA TYR A 380 -16.16 -15.60 6.18
C TYR A 380 -15.02 -15.01 7.02
N ARG A 381 -15.14 -15.08 8.34
CA ARG A 381 -14.11 -14.60 9.28
C ARG A 381 -12.76 -15.30 9.10
N ARG A 382 -12.77 -16.55 8.67
CA ARG A 382 -11.58 -17.37 8.41
C ARG A 382 -11.13 -17.35 6.96
N GLY A 383 -11.76 -16.55 6.10
CA GLY A 383 -11.40 -16.37 4.69
C GLY A 383 -10.13 -15.57 4.47
N ASP A 384 -9.03 -16.00 5.09
CA ASP A 384 -7.74 -15.31 5.14
C ASP A 384 -6.62 -16.04 4.38
N GLY A 385 -6.91 -17.21 3.82
CA GLY A 385 -5.94 -18.07 3.13
C GLY A 385 -5.08 -18.93 4.06
N PHE A 386 -5.42 -19.04 5.36
CA PHE A 386 -4.68 -19.83 6.35
C PHE A 386 -5.53 -20.90 7.05
N THR A 387 -6.78 -20.95 6.74
CA THR A 387 -7.74 -21.91 7.33
C THR A 387 -8.33 -22.78 6.24
N THR A 388 -8.33 -24.09 6.45
CA THR A 388 -8.96 -25.05 5.55
C THR A 388 -10.47 -25.06 5.78
N MET A 389 -11.23 -24.76 4.73
CA MET A 389 -12.69 -24.66 4.79
C MET A 389 -13.40 -25.76 4.05
N CYS A 390 -12.71 -26.46 3.14
CA CYS A 390 -13.25 -27.53 2.33
C CYS A 390 -12.65 -28.89 2.70
N LYS A 391 -13.46 -29.94 2.54
CA LYS A 391 -13.03 -31.32 2.54
C LYS A 391 -12.07 -31.54 1.37
N HIS A 392 -11.02 -32.28 1.60
CA HIS A 392 -10.03 -32.64 0.59
C HIS A 392 -10.05 -34.16 0.36
N PRO A 393 -9.82 -34.65 -0.86
CA PRO A 393 -9.89 -36.09 -1.15
C PRO A 393 -8.99 -36.98 -0.27
N THR A 394 -7.80 -36.49 0.09
CA THR A 394 -6.77 -37.30 0.78
C THR A 394 -6.20 -36.67 2.05
N LEU A 395 -6.37 -35.36 2.26
CA LEU A 395 -5.74 -34.62 3.36
C LEU A 395 -6.78 -34.16 4.38
N SER A 396 -6.44 -34.25 5.68
CA SER A 396 -7.21 -33.59 6.71
C SER A 396 -6.97 -32.07 6.72
N PRO A 397 -7.90 -31.25 7.26
CA PRO A 397 -7.70 -29.80 7.40
C PRO A 397 -6.40 -29.46 8.13
N GLU A 398 -6.10 -30.15 9.20
CA GLU A 398 -4.89 -29.95 10.01
C GLU A 398 -3.61 -30.29 9.23
N ALA A 399 -3.66 -31.31 8.35
CA ALA A 399 -2.55 -31.68 7.49
C ALA A 399 -2.27 -30.59 6.47
N ILE A 400 -3.28 -30.01 5.82
CA ILE A 400 -3.14 -28.90 4.86
C ILE A 400 -2.56 -27.65 5.55
N GLU A 401 -3.10 -27.27 6.71
CA GLU A 401 -2.61 -26.12 7.47
C GLU A 401 -1.19 -26.34 8.00
N LYS A 402 -0.82 -27.58 8.34
CA LYS A 402 0.55 -27.96 8.74
C LYS A 402 1.51 -27.87 7.55
N LEU A 403 1.10 -28.35 6.37
CA LEU A 403 1.90 -28.24 5.14
C LEU A 403 2.14 -26.79 4.76
N GLN A 404 1.13 -25.95 4.85
CA GLN A 404 1.29 -24.52 4.58
C GLN A 404 2.27 -23.85 5.56
N ARG A 405 2.14 -24.10 6.86
CA ARG A 405 3.10 -23.60 7.86
C ARG A 405 4.50 -24.10 7.59
N TRP A 406 4.65 -25.37 7.24
CA TRP A 406 5.93 -25.97 6.85
C TRP A 406 6.55 -25.25 5.64
N CYS A 407 5.77 -24.88 4.61
CA CYS A 407 6.28 -24.12 3.47
C CYS A 407 6.86 -22.77 3.91
N PHE A 408 6.15 -21.99 4.75
CA PHE A 408 6.66 -20.72 5.27
C PHE A 408 7.94 -20.89 6.11
N ASP A 409 7.96 -21.89 6.97
CA ASP A 409 9.11 -22.15 7.84
C ASP A 409 10.34 -22.60 7.03
N GLN A 410 10.14 -23.50 6.05
CA GLN A 410 11.22 -23.96 5.18
C GLN A 410 11.74 -22.86 4.26
N ASP A 411 10.87 -22.02 3.70
CA ASP A 411 11.28 -20.84 2.93
C ASP A 411 12.22 -19.94 3.76
N PHE A 412 11.84 -19.64 4.99
CA PHE A 412 12.63 -18.79 5.87
C PHE A 412 13.93 -19.45 6.34
N GLN A 413 13.88 -20.74 6.72
CA GLN A 413 15.05 -21.46 7.22
C GLN A 413 16.09 -21.72 6.12
N ARG A 414 15.65 -21.94 4.88
CA ARG A 414 16.53 -22.36 3.77
C ARG A 414 17.01 -21.17 2.93
N LEU A 415 16.17 -20.19 2.66
CA LEU A 415 16.50 -19.02 1.84
C LEU A 415 16.80 -17.78 2.68
N GLY A 416 16.49 -17.78 3.97
CA GLY A 416 16.70 -16.64 4.85
C GLY A 416 15.68 -15.51 4.69
N PRO A 417 15.89 -14.39 5.37
CA PRO A 417 14.99 -13.25 5.30
C PRO A 417 14.88 -12.65 3.90
N SER A 418 13.65 -12.33 3.47
CA SER A 418 13.36 -11.80 2.13
C SER A 418 14.12 -10.50 1.81
N ILE A 419 14.43 -9.68 2.81
CA ILE A 419 15.22 -8.46 2.62
C ILE A 419 16.61 -8.78 2.02
N PHE A 420 17.30 -9.78 2.53
CA PHE A 420 18.64 -10.14 2.02
C PHE A 420 18.57 -10.81 0.66
N ARG A 421 17.52 -11.60 0.39
CA ARG A 421 17.26 -12.18 -0.95
C ARG A 421 17.02 -11.07 -1.99
N THR A 422 16.28 -10.04 -1.62
CA THR A 422 16.06 -8.85 -2.46
C THR A 422 17.39 -8.13 -2.74
N LEU A 423 18.21 -7.91 -1.70
CA LEU A 423 19.52 -7.27 -1.86
C LEU A 423 20.50 -8.10 -2.70
N GLU A 424 20.45 -9.44 -2.59
CA GLU A 424 21.27 -10.31 -3.46
C GLU A 424 20.84 -10.17 -4.93
N ALA A 425 19.55 -10.19 -5.23
CA ALA A 425 19.05 -9.96 -6.59
C ALA A 425 19.49 -8.59 -7.12
N ARG A 426 19.38 -7.52 -6.30
CA ARG A 426 19.85 -6.17 -6.66
C ARG A 426 21.36 -6.12 -6.95
N LEU A 427 22.17 -6.84 -6.17
CA LEU A 427 23.62 -6.91 -6.41
C LEU A 427 23.92 -7.60 -7.75
N ILE A 428 23.28 -8.73 -8.03
CA ILE A 428 23.44 -9.44 -9.30
C ILE A 428 23.03 -8.55 -10.48
N GLY A 429 21.86 -7.91 -10.37
CA GLY A 429 21.37 -6.97 -11.38
C GLY A 429 22.31 -5.77 -11.58
N TYR A 430 22.83 -5.19 -10.49
CA TYR A 430 23.84 -4.13 -10.58
C TYR A 430 25.06 -4.58 -11.39
N GLN A 431 25.64 -5.74 -11.04
CA GLN A 431 26.82 -6.28 -11.71
C GLN A 431 26.58 -6.52 -13.20
N ARG A 432 25.37 -6.99 -13.57
CA ARG A 432 25.01 -7.25 -14.97
C ARG A 432 24.76 -5.96 -15.77
N LEU A 433 24.12 -4.96 -15.16
CA LEU A 433 23.58 -3.81 -15.89
C LEU A 433 24.51 -2.59 -15.86
N LYS A 434 25.52 -2.51 -14.96
CA LYS A 434 26.38 -1.34 -14.78
C LYS A 434 27.13 -0.91 -16.05
N ASP A 435 27.49 -1.87 -16.89
CA ASP A 435 28.25 -1.65 -18.13
C ASP A 435 27.37 -1.82 -19.39
N SER A 436 26.05 -1.85 -19.25
CA SER A 436 25.13 -2.01 -20.38
C SER A 436 25.25 -0.85 -21.39
N PRO A 437 25.23 -1.11 -22.72
CA PRO A 437 25.16 -0.06 -23.72
C PRO A 437 23.88 0.77 -23.63
N ASN A 438 22.79 0.18 -23.10
CA ASN A 438 21.52 0.88 -22.88
C ASN A 438 21.59 1.79 -21.66
N ARG A 439 21.47 3.10 -21.89
CA ARG A 439 21.56 4.10 -20.81
C ARG A 439 20.53 3.90 -19.70
N PHE A 440 19.32 3.43 -20.03
CA PHE A 440 18.25 3.20 -19.02
C PHE A 440 18.59 2.03 -18.10
N LEU A 441 19.22 0.99 -18.65
CA LEU A 441 19.70 -0.13 -17.84
C LEU A 441 20.86 0.27 -16.94
N ARG A 442 21.79 1.12 -17.41
CA ARG A 442 22.85 1.69 -16.54
C ARG A 442 22.26 2.55 -15.41
N GLN A 443 21.28 3.40 -15.72
CA GLN A 443 20.57 4.16 -14.68
C GLN A 443 19.85 3.26 -13.67
N LYS A 444 19.31 2.15 -14.12
CA LYS A 444 18.72 1.14 -13.23
C LYS A 444 19.78 0.50 -12.33
N ALA A 445 20.96 0.20 -12.85
CA ALA A 445 22.09 -0.28 -12.03
C ALA A 445 22.49 0.74 -10.95
N GLU A 446 22.57 2.03 -11.29
CA GLU A 446 22.84 3.09 -10.31
C GLU A 446 21.76 3.16 -9.22
N TYR A 447 20.50 2.96 -9.60
CA TYR A 447 19.40 2.86 -8.65
C TYR A 447 19.61 1.68 -7.69
N TYR A 448 19.96 0.49 -8.19
CA TYR A 448 20.27 -0.68 -7.37
C TYR A 448 21.47 -0.43 -6.44
N ALA A 449 22.54 0.18 -6.94
CA ALA A 449 23.70 0.55 -6.13
C ALA A 449 23.32 1.46 -4.96
N ARG A 450 22.41 2.42 -5.19
CA ARG A 450 21.89 3.30 -4.13
C ARG A 450 21.09 2.52 -3.08
N GLU A 451 20.19 1.62 -3.50
CA GLU A 451 19.42 0.77 -2.57
C GLU A 451 20.35 -0.10 -1.72
N LEU A 452 21.34 -0.72 -2.33
CA LEU A 452 22.34 -1.54 -1.63
C LEU A 452 23.11 -0.74 -0.58
N ARG A 453 23.55 0.49 -0.90
CA ARG A 453 24.24 1.37 0.07
C ARG A 453 23.34 1.77 1.23
N VAL A 454 22.06 2.10 0.96
CA VAL A 454 21.10 2.48 2.00
C VAL A 454 20.81 1.30 2.93
N ALA A 455 20.84 0.07 2.43
CA ALA A 455 20.56 -1.13 3.19
C ALA A 455 21.74 -1.65 4.04
N LEU A 456 22.97 -1.14 3.89
CA LEU A 456 24.14 -1.63 4.64
C LEU A 456 23.91 -1.75 6.17
N PRO A 457 23.22 -0.83 6.85
CA PRO A 457 23.00 -0.96 8.29
C PRO A 457 22.22 -2.21 8.75
N VAL A 458 21.43 -2.87 7.87
CA VAL A 458 20.63 -4.03 8.29
C VAL A 458 21.45 -5.33 8.39
N PHE A 459 22.66 -5.37 7.77
CA PHE A 459 23.47 -6.58 7.70
C PHE A 459 23.96 -7.08 9.06
N LEU A 460 24.32 -6.19 9.97
CA LEU A 460 24.73 -6.58 11.33
C LEU A 460 23.61 -7.35 12.05
N ALA A 461 22.37 -6.86 11.97
CA ALA A 461 21.22 -7.56 12.54
C ALA A 461 21.02 -8.94 11.87
N GLY A 462 21.18 -9.02 10.54
CA GLY A 462 21.09 -10.28 9.80
C GLY A 462 22.13 -11.32 10.23
N ARG A 463 23.38 -10.92 10.40
CA ARG A 463 24.48 -11.78 10.85
C ARG A 463 24.32 -12.28 12.29
N LEU A 464 23.74 -11.46 13.15
CA LEU A 464 23.55 -11.81 14.56
C LEU A 464 22.26 -12.60 14.80
N LEU A 465 21.17 -12.21 14.15
CA LEU A 465 19.82 -12.67 14.45
C LEU A 465 19.19 -13.56 13.35
N GLY A 466 19.92 -13.85 12.28
CA GLY A 466 19.44 -14.72 11.20
C GLY A 466 19.08 -16.14 11.70
N PRO A 467 18.16 -16.85 11.02
CA PRO A 467 17.48 -18.03 11.56
C PRO A 467 18.42 -19.19 11.92
N ASN A 468 19.52 -19.34 11.21
CA ASN A 468 20.52 -20.40 11.46
C ASN A 468 21.92 -19.98 11.03
N ALA A 469 22.93 -20.78 11.39
CA ALA A 469 24.33 -20.48 11.12
C ALA A 469 24.67 -20.39 9.63
N ALA A 470 24.03 -21.19 8.79
CA ALA A 470 24.26 -21.17 7.33
C ALA A 470 23.77 -19.86 6.73
N ILE A 471 22.57 -19.42 7.11
CA ILE A 471 22.00 -18.14 6.65
C ILE A 471 22.82 -16.95 7.18
N ARG A 472 23.26 -16.97 8.44
CA ARG A 472 24.12 -15.90 8.99
C ARG A 472 25.45 -15.78 8.22
N ARG A 473 26.05 -16.91 7.82
CA ARG A 473 27.26 -16.93 6.99
C ARG A 473 27.00 -16.38 5.59
N TRP A 474 25.91 -16.82 4.94
CA TRP A 474 25.50 -16.30 3.64
C TRP A 474 25.27 -14.79 3.66
N ILE A 475 24.60 -14.24 4.70
CA ILE A 475 24.39 -12.80 4.85
C ILE A 475 25.75 -12.08 4.97
N GLY A 476 26.70 -12.62 5.74
CA GLY A 476 28.05 -12.06 5.84
C GLY A 476 28.83 -12.10 4.52
N GLU A 477 28.63 -13.15 3.71
CA GLU A 477 29.22 -13.24 2.38
C GLU A 477 28.61 -12.20 1.43
N LEU A 478 27.29 -12.08 1.44
CA LEU A 478 26.59 -11.07 0.65
C LEU A 478 27.07 -9.64 1.00
N GLU A 479 27.21 -9.33 2.29
CA GLU A 479 27.76 -8.05 2.77
C GLU A 479 29.16 -7.79 2.20
N ARG A 480 30.05 -8.78 2.25
CA ARG A 480 31.41 -8.67 1.70
C ARG A 480 31.39 -8.41 0.19
N ARG A 481 30.53 -9.10 -0.56
CA ARG A 481 30.36 -8.87 -2.01
C ARG A 481 29.88 -7.46 -2.31
N ILE A 482 28.94 -6.93 -1.53
CA ILE A 482 28.46 -5.55 -1.68
C ILE A 482 29.59 -4.56 -1.36
N HIS A 483 30.37 -4.80 -0.31
CA HIS A 483 31.51 -3.93 0.02
C HIS A 483 32.60 -3.93 -1.06
N ALA A 484 32.83 -5.05 -1.73
CA ALA A 484 33.78 -5.15 -2.83
C ALA A 484 33.35 -4.30 -4.04
N GLU A 485 32.07 -4.24 -4.33
CA GLU A 485 31.52 -3.49 -5.48
C GLU A 485 31.27 -1.99 -5.17
N LEU A 486 30.79 -1.68 -3.98
CA LEU A 486 30.24 -0.36 -3.66
C LEU A 486 30.97 0.38 -2.54
N GLY A 487 32.02 -0.24 -1.98
CA GLY A 487 32.79 0.30 -0.87
C GLY A 487 32.23 -0.06 0.51
N ARG A 488 33.03 0.24 1.55
CA ARG A 488 32.69 -0.07 2.94
C ARG A 488 31.68 0.93 3.51
N PRO A 489 30.91 0.55 4.57
CA PRO A 489 29.98 1.45 5.21
C PRO A 489 30.70 2.62 5.89
N THR A 490 30.08 3.78 5.84
CA THR A 490 30.53 4.98 6.54
C THR A 490 30.41 4.80 8.06
N LEU A 491 31.12 5.63 8.86
CA LEU A 491 30.99 5.60 10.32
C LEU A 491 29.54 5.78 10.78
N LEU A 492 28.79 6.65 10.14
CA LEU A 492 27.36 6.84 10.42
C LEU A 492 26.56 5.55 10.18
N GLN A 493 26.81 4.86 9.08
CA GLN A 493 26.14 3.57 8.78
C GLN A 493 26.52 2.48 9.77
N GLN A 494 27.75 2.48 10.30
CA GLN A 494 28.16 1.55 11.37
C GLN A 494 27.39 1.80 12.66
N VAL A 495 27.22 3.06 13.07
CA VAL A 495 26.37 3.43 14.21
C VAL A 495 24.91 3.04 13.97
N GLN A 496 24.40 3.30 12.77
CA GLN A 496 23.05 2.88 12.37
C GLN A 496 22.90 1.35 12.42
N ALA A 497 23.94 0.58 12.10
CA ALA A 497 23.90 -0.89 12.17
C ALA A 497 23.72 -1.40 13.61
N VAL A 498 24.42 -0.79 14.59
CA VAL A 498 24.22 -1.12 16.00
C VAL A 498 22.80 -0.78 16.46
N THR A 499 22.32 0.40 16.07
CA THR A 499 20.95 0.83 16.35
C THR A 499 19.90 -0.10 15.71
N ALA A 500 20.19 -0.64 14.51
CA ALA A 500 19.33 -1.58 13.84
C ALA A 500 19.18 -2.90 14.63
N VAL A 501 20.24 -3.38 15.28
CA VAL A 501 20.16 -4.56 16.17
C VAL A 501 19.22 -4.27 17.34
N GLY A 502 19.38 -3.14 18.03
CA GLY A 502 18.48 -2.73 19.11
C GLY A 502 17.02 -2.63 18.66
N ALA A 503 16.78 -2.04 17.50
CA ALA A 503 15.45 -1.94 16.89
C ALA A 503 14.87 -3.30 16.50
N ALA A 504 15.70 -4.24 16.04
CA ALA A 504 15.28 -5.62 15.76
C ALA A 504 14.83 -6.35 17.03
N LEU A 505 15.61 -6.25 18.12
CA LEU A 505 15.26 -6.83 19.41
C LEU A 505 13.96 -6.22 19.97
N TRP A 506 13.81 -4.89 19.88
CA TRP A 506 12.59 -4.20 20.26
C TRP A 506 11.39 -4.67 19.42
N THR A 507 11.57 -4.82 18.10
CA THR A 507 10.54 -5.37 17.22
C THR A 507 10.14 -6.79 17.65
N GLY A 508 11.11 -7.64 17.99
CA GLY A 508 10.85 -8.98 18.50
C GLY A 508 10.02 -8.96 19.79
N LEU A 509 10.34 -8.07 20.72
CA LEU A 509 9.59 -7.90 21.95
C LEU A 509 8.15 -7.42 21.68
N THR A 510 7.98 -6.41 20.84
CA THR A 510 6.64 -5.86 20.52
C THR A 510 5.77 -6.87 19.77
N LEU A 511 6.36 -7.71 18.90
CA LEU A 511 5.65 -8.81 18.25
C LEU A 511 5.22 -9.87 19.26
N LYS A 512 6.13 -10.28 20.17
CA LYS A 512 5.83 -11.29 21.18
C LYS A 512 4.74 -10.83 22.18
N LEU A 513 4.74 -9.55 22.53
CA LEU A 513 3.77 -8.96 23.46
C LEU A 513 2.54 -8.37 22.75
N ASN A 514 2.45 -8.48 21.44
CA ASN A 514 1.37 -7.91 20.62
C ASN A 514 1.16 -6.39 20.84
N LEU A 515 2.25 -5.64 20.96
CA LEU A 515 2.21 -4.20 21.23
C LEU A 515 2.34 -3.40 19.92
N PHE A 516 1.63 -2.28 19.82
CA PHE A 516 1.73 -1.29 18.73
C PHE A 516 1.42 -1.86 17.33
N GLN A 517 0.57 -2.89 17.25
CA GLN A 517 0.23 -3.57 15.99
C GLN A 517 -0.88 -2.87 15.19
N HIS A 518 -1.50 -1.83 15.73
CA HIS A 518 -2.62 -1.16 15.06
C HIS A 518 -2.18 0.01 14.18
N PRO A 519 -2.85 0.23 13.03
CA PRO A 519 -2.65 1.42 12.23
C PRO A 519 -3.14 2.67 12.98
N LYS A 520 -2.57 3.83 12.63
CA LYS A 520 -3.10 5.11 13.08
C LYS A 520 -4.24 5.54 12.16
N LEU A 521 -5.18 6.35 12.71
CA LEU A 521 -6.21 7.00 11.91
C LEU A 521 -5.57 7.84 10.78
N ILE A 522 -6.10 7.66 9.57
CA ILE A 522 -5.88 8.59 8.46
C ILE A 522 -7.24 9.24 8.19
N ARG A 523 -7.29 10.57 8.24
CA ARG A 523 -8.48 11.37 7.95
C ARG A 523 -8.17 12.34 6.84
N THR A 524 -8.91 12.26 5.75
CA THR A 524 -8.78 13.13 4.58
C THR A 524 -10.12 13.82 4.31
N MET A 525 -10.10 15.01 3.76
CA MET A 525 -11.31 15.80 3.48
C MET A 525 -11.27 16.32 2.06
N TYR A 526 -12.42 16.26 1.38
CA TYR A 526 -12.59 16.61 -0.01
C TYR A 526 -13.76 17.61 -0.15
N ARG A 527 -13.55 18.71 -0.87
CA ARG A 527 -14.58 19.72 -1.23
C ARG A 527 -15.49 20.17 -0.07
N MET A 528 -14.98 20.16 1.16
CA MET A 528 -15.75 20.68 2.30
C MET A 528 -15.96 22.17 2.17
N PRO A 529 -17.19 22.69 2.39
CA PRO A 529 -17.46 24.13 2.38
C PRO A 529 -16.58 24.88 3.37
N THR A 530 -16.08 26.04 2.97
CA THR A 530 -15.19 26.90 3.78
C THR A 530 -15.79 27.28 5.12
N GLU A 531 -17.10 27.50 5.19
CA GLU A 531 -17.81 27.81 6.44
C GLU A 531 -17.77 26.68 7.47
N ARG A 532 -17.70 25.41 7.04
CA ARG A 532 -17.57 24.25 7.93
C ARG A 532 -16.11 23.87 8.23
N TRP A 533 -15.15 24.38 7.46
CA TRP A 533 -13.73 24.36 7.84
C TRP A 533 -13.47 25.20 9.10
N ALA A 534 -14.35 26.14 9.37
CA ALA A 534 -14.30 26.96 10.56
C ALA A 534 -14.54 26.21 11.88
N GLY A 535 -15.25 25.11 11.84
CA GLY A 535 -15.39 24.20 12.99
C GLY A 535 -14.32 23.11 13.02
N PHE A 536 -13.46 23.04 12.01
CA PHE A 536 -12.25 22.25 12.03
C PHE A 536 -11.21 23.04 12.82
N GLN A 537 -11.15 22.77 14.10
CA GLN A 537 -10.09 23.29 14.92
C GLN A 537 -8.81 22.62 14.46
N LEU A 538 -7.98 23.34 13.67
CA LEU A 538 -6.56 23.00 13.42
C LEU A 538 -5.87 22.57 14.72
N TRP A 539 -6.50 22.77 15.84
CA TRP A 539 -6.02 22.80 17.19
C TRP A 539 -6.47 21.62 18.07
N GLU A 540 -7.45 20.81 17.66
CA GLU A 540 -7.95 19.73 18.53
C GLU A 540 -7.28 18.37 18.29
N ASP A 541 -6.45 18.25 17.29
CA ASP A 541 -5.92 16.95 16.88
C ASP A 541 -4.41 16.83 17.08
N LEU A 542 -4.02 16.30 18.22
CA LEU A 542 -2.66 15.85 18.53
C LEU A 542 -2.15 14.85 17.45
N HIS A 543 -1.06 15.21 16.74
CA HIS A 543 -0.30 14.36 15.81
C HIS A 543 -1.08 13.80 14.61
N ARG A 544 -1.53 14.64 13.69
CA ARG A 544 -2.15 14.20 12.43
C ARG A 544 -1.38 14.65 11.19
N LYS A 545 -1.24 13.71 10.22
CA LYS A 545 -1.00 14.08 8.83
C LYS A 545 -2.35 14.36 8.20
N VAL A 546 -2.54 15.56 7.70
CA VAL A 546 -3.72 15.96 6.94
C VAL A 546 -3.29 16.12 5.50
N SER A 547 -3.83 15.30 4.60
CA SER A 547 -3.70 15.55 3.16
C SER A 547 -4.82 16.50 2.75
N PHE A 548 -4.47 17.60 2.11
CA PHE A 548 -5.45 18.52 1.56
C PHE A 548 -5.70 18.16 0.10
N PRO A 549 -6.95 17.99 -0.32
CA PRO A 549 -7.27 17.79 -1.72
C PRO A 549 -6.74 18.97 -2.54
N ASN A 550 -6.16 18.67 -3.67
CA ASN A 550 -5.53 19.63 -4.58
C ASN A 550 -4.25 20.33 -4.07
N LEU A 551 -3.60 19.80 -3.03
CA LEU A 551 -2.27 20.24 -2.65
C LEU A 551 -1.27 19.12 -2.91
N SER A 552 -0.19 19.40 -3.62
CA SER A 552 0.99 18.55 -3.72
C SER A 552 1.81 18.56 -2.41
N VAL A 553 1.42 19.40 -1.47
CA VAL A 553 2.00 19.56 -0.14
C VAL A 553 1.28 18.69 0.89
N GLN A 554 2.01 17.86 1.61
CA GLN A 554 1.54 17.19 2.81
C GLN A 554 1.67 18.11 4.02
N VAL A 555 0.64 18.18 4.84
CA VAL A 555 0.62 19.01 6.05
C VAL A 555 0.60 18.11 7.29
N GLU A 556 1.62 18.21 8.14
CA GLU A 556 1.69 17.54 9.44
C GLU A 556 1.46 18.58 10.54
N LEU A 557 0.46 18.36 11.39
CA LEU A 557 0.15 19.24 12.52
C LEU A 557 0.60 18.61 13.84
N ARG A 558 1.23 19.42 14.70
CA ARG A 558 1.58 19.04 16.07
C ARG A 558 1.19 20.13 17.03
N HIS A 559 0.62 19.76 18.17
CA HIS A 559 0.32 20.67 19.26
C HIS A 559 1.40 20.61 20.34
N ALA A 560 1.86 21.76 20.78
CA ALA A 560 2.73 21.92 21.94
C ALA A 560 2.26 23.11 22.77
N LYS A 561 1.56 22.86 23.87
CA LYS A 561 0.96 23.91 24.75
C LYS A 561 0.12 24.92 23.96
N GLU A 562 0.54 26.19 23.89
CA GLU A 562 -0.18 27.26 23.17
C GLU A 562 0.28 27.45 21.71
N GLN A 563 1.12 26.57 21.22
CA GLN A 563 1.66 26.65 19.86
C GLN A 563 1.21 25.48 19.02
N VAL A 564 0.97 25.76 17.73
CA VAL A 564 0.69 24.75 16.72
C VAL A 564 1.85 24.71 15.75
N TRP A 565 2.41 23.54 15.56
CA TRP A 565 3.41 23.28 14.55
C TRP A 565 2.73 22.73 13.30
N MET A 566 2.94 23.41 12.18
CA MET A 566 2.48 22.99 10.87
C MET A 566 3.69 22.73 9.99
N ARG A 567 4.00 21.47 9.73
CA ARG A 567 5.07 21.07 8.82
C ARG A 567 4.50 20.84 7.44
N LEU A 568 5.12 21.46 6.45
CA LEU A 568 4.82 21.27 5.03
C LEU A 568 5.87 20.36 4.39
N GLU A 569 5.42 19.41 3.57
CA GLU A 569 6.30 18.43 2.91
C GLU A 569 5.89 18.27 1.44
N GLY A 570 6.81 18.47 0.50
CA GLY A 570 6.58 18.31 -0.94
C GLY A 570 6.76 19.60 -1.75
N ALA A 571 6.17 19.66 -2.95
CA ALA A 571 6.16 20.83 -3.81
C ALA A 571 4.97 21.76 -3.50
N MET A 572 5.06 23.04 -3.83
CA MET A 572 3.99 24.01 -3.62
C MET A 572 3.88 24.96 -4.82
N SER A 573 2.76 24.90 -5.51
CA SER A 573 2.41 25.88 -6.53
C SER A 573 1.84 27.18 -5.92
N SER A 574 1.84 28.26 -6.69
CA SER A 574 1.25 29.55 -6.27
C SER A 574 -0.21 29.42 -5.83
N LYS A 575 -1.01 28.66 -6.56
CA LYS A 575 -2.43 28.41 -6.23
C LYS A 575 -2.59 27.62 -4.92
N GLU A 576 -1.70 26.68 -4.65
CA GLU A 576 -1.69 25.93 -3.39
C GLU A 576 -1.26 26.80 -2.22
N ALA A 577 -0.29 27.68 -2.42
CA ALA A 577 0.16 28.66 -1.44
C ALA A 577 -0.99 29.61 -1.05
N GLU A 578 -1.77 30.09 -2.02
CA GLU A 578 -2.95 30.92 -1.78
C GLU A 578 -4.02 30.15 -0.96
N GLY A 579 -4.37 28.95 -1.40
CA GLY A 579 -5.37 28.13 -0.73
C GLY A 579 -4.98 27.76 0.71
N LEU A 580 -3.71 27.45 0.95
CA LEU A 580 -3.17 27.17 2.27
C LEU A 580 -3.16 28.44 3.14
N GLY A 581 -2.71 29.56 2.59
CA GLY A 581 -2.70 30.87 3.27
C GLY A 581 -4.09 31.29 3.75
N GLN A 582 -5.09 31.14 2.89
CA GLN A 582 -6.48 31.44 3.25
C GLN A 582 -6.96 30.59 4.44
N ARG A 583 -6.65 29.29 4.43
CA ARG A 583 -7.05 28.35 5.49
C ARG A 583 -6.37 28.64 6.82
N ILE A 584 -5.06 28.93 6.79
CA ILE A 584 -4.32 29.34 7.99
C ILE A 584 -4.89 30.63 8.55
N ARG A 585 -5.15 31.61 7.70
CA ARG A 585 -5.76 32.88 8.08
C ARG A 585 -7.10 32.69 8.80
N ASP A 586 -7.99 31.89 8.20
CA ASP A 586 -9.34 31.66 8.75
C ASP A 586 -9.27 30.91 10.11
N SER A 587 -8.26 30.06 10.30
CA SER A 587 -8.01 29.37 11.57
C SER A 587 -7.44 30.32 12.63
N LEU A 588 -6.48 31.18 12.27
CA LEU A 588 -5.89 32.16 13.17
C LEU A 588 -6.89 33.24 13.60
N ALA A 589 -7.83 33.62 12.72
CA ALA A 589 -8.89 34.58 13.03
C ALA A 589 -9.81 34.11 14.17
N ARG A 590 -9.94 32.81 14.35
CA ARG A 590 -10.84 32.16 15.33
C ARG A 590 -10.15 31.56 16.54
N SER A 591 -8.85 31.67 16.66
CA SER A 591 -8.08 31.15 17.78
C SER A 591 -7.12 32.20 18.33
N LYS A 592 -6.64 32.00 19.55
CA LYS A 592 -5.54 32.80 20.14
C LYS A 592 -4.18 32.11 19.98
N SER A 593 -4.11 30.97 19.34
CA SER A 593 -2.90 30.15 19.23
C SER A 593 -1.82 30.80 18.37
N ARG A 594 -0.57 30.46 18.63
CA ARG A 594 0.60 30.80 17.81
C ARG A 594 0.88 29.67 16.82
N LEU A 595 1.29 30.00 15.61
CA LEU A 595 1.65 29.05 14.57
C LEU A 595 3.16 29.03 14.36
N VAL A 596 3.73 27.84 14.35
CA VAL A 596 5.08 27.59 13.83
C VAL A 596 4.93 26.87 12.49
N LEU A 597 5.31 27.53 11.41
CA LEU A 597 5.26 27.00 10.06
C LEU A 597 6.64 26.38 9.73
N ASP A 598 6.70 25.06 9.74
CA ASP A 598 7.92 24.29 9.50
C ASP A 598 8.02 23.91 8.01
N LEU A 599 8.93 24.55 7.30
CA LEU A 599 9.18 24.43 5.88
C LEU A 599 10.40 23.57 5.55
N ASN A 600 10.98 22.88 6.55
CA ASN A 600 12.20 22.08 6.38
C ASN A 600 12.06 20.93 5.36
N LYS A 601 10.86 20.53 5.05
CA LYS A 601 10.61 19.41 4.13
C LYS A 601 9.98 19.83 2.80
N LEU A 602 9.88 21.12 2.54
CA LEU A 602 9.54 21.58 1.20
C LEU A 602 10.65 21.27 0.21
N ASN A 603 10.27 20.89 -0.99
CA ASN A 603 11.18 20.78 -2.11
C ASN A 603 11.33 22.15 -2.76
N TRP A 604 12.30 22.92 -2.31
CA TRP A 604 12.50 24.31 -2.69
C TRP A 604 12.73 24.52 -4.21
N ASP A 605 13.30 23.54 -4.91
CA ASP A 605 13.44 23.58 -6.37
C ASP A 605 12.10 23.54 -7.12
N LYS A 606 11.02 23.24 -6.41
CA LYS A 606 9.64 23.09 -6.94
C LYS A 606 8.63 23.94 -6.18
N VAL A 607 9.09 24.91 -5.44
CA VAL A 607 8.25 25.96 -4.86
C VAL A 607 8.17 27.10 -5.88
N GLU A 608 6.96 27.41 -6.36
CA GLU A 608 6.78 28.44 -7.38
C GLU A 608 6.79 29.84 -6.78
N ASN A 609 5.69 30.27 -6.19
CA ASN A 609 5.53 31.62 -5.66
C ASN A 609 4.75 31.59 -4.34
N LEU A 610 5.37 32.01 -3.25
CA LEU A 610 4.75 32.07 -1.92
C LEU A 610 4.16 33.46 -1.58
N GLN A 611 4.20 34.43 -2.50
CA GLN A 611 3.59 35.75 -2.31
C GLN A 611 2.12 35.65 -1.86
N PRO A 612 1.26 34.80 -2.45
CA PRO A 612 -0.12 34.67 -2.01
C PRO A 612 -0.25 34.16 -0.56
N LEU A 613 0.66 33.23 -0.13
CA LEU A 613 0.70 32.76 1.25
C LEU A 613 1.07 33.90 2.21
N ARG A 614 2.11 34.67 1.86
CA ARG A 614 2.54 35.84 2.62
C ARG A 614 1.42 36.84 2.81
N GLU A 615 0.77 37.29 1.73
CA GLU A 615 -0.30 38.28 1.76
C GLU A 615 -1.47 37.87 2.64
N LYS A 616 -1.90 36.61 2.54
CA LYS A 616 -3.00 36.06 3.37
C LYS A 616 -2.67 36.05 4.86
N LEU A 617 -1.39 35.89 5.21
CA LEU A 617 -0.94 35.70 6.60
C LEU A 617 -0.32 36.94 7.25
N GLU A 618 -0.03 37.99 6.51
CA GLU A 618 0.68 39.19 6.98
C GLU A 618 0.00 39.84 8.20
N ALA A 619 -1.31 39.90 8.22
CA ALA A 619 -2.11 40.46 9.35
C ALA A 619 -1.86 39.66 10.68
N TYR A 620 -1.35 38.47 10.61
CA TYR A 620 -1.06 37.59 11.77
C TYR A 620 0.44 37.40 12.04
N ARG A 621 1.32 38.26 11.49
CA ARG A 621 2.79 38.17 11.58
C ARG A 621 3.34 38.03 13.01
N SER A 622 2.70 38.65 13.99
CA SER A 622 3.11 38.55 15.40
C SER A 622 2.89 37.16 16.00
N ARG A 623 1.99 36.37 15.40
CA ARG A 623 1.57 35.04 15.87
C ARG A 623 2.18 33.90 15.07
N ILE A 624 2.92 34.20 13.98
CA ILE A 624 3.52 33.20 13.09
C ILE A 624 5.04 33.23 13.23
N ARG A 625 5.65 32.04 13.29
CA ARG A 625 7.10 31.83 13.26
C ARG A 625 7.44 30.83 12.15
N LEU A 626 8.57 31.02 11.50
CA LEU A 626 9.05 30.14 10.43
C LEU A 626 10.19 29.25 10.92
N VAL A 627 10.19 28.01 10.47
CA VAL A 627 11.34 27.11 10.54
C VAL A 627 11.71 26.73 9.10
N VAL A 628 12.92 27.07 8.69
CA VAL A 628 13.43 26.83 7.33
C VAL A 628 14.77 26.09 7.39
N PRO A 629 15.11 25.25 6.39
CA PRO A 629 16.41 24.60 6.34
C PRO A 629 17.50 25.62 6.05
N LYS A 630 18.68 25.44 6.67
CA LYS A 630 19.84 26.33 6.46
C LYS A 630 20.22 26.48 4.97
N LEU A 631 20.08 25.39 4.21
CA LEU A 631 20.38 25.36 2.77
C LEU A 631 19.41 26.20 1.92
N ALA A 632 18.21 26.48 2.40
CA ALA A 632 17.23 27.30 1.69
C ALA A 632 17.18 28.74 2.17
N ALA A 633 18.04 29.16 3.09
CA ALA A 633 18.02 30.53 3.65
C ALA A 633 18.21 31.64 2.60
N SER A 634 18.90 31.36 1.51
CA SER A 634 19.12 32.27 0.37
C SER A 634 18.07 32.13 -0.75
N HIS A 635 17.11 31.22 -0.61
CA HIS A 635 16.09 31.02 -1.63
C HIS A 635 15.16 32.25 -1.70
N PRO A 636 14.80 32.77 -2.90
CA PRO A 636 13.96 33.98 -3.04
C PRO A 636 12.65 33.93 -2.23
N GLU A 637 11.98 32.78 -2.24
CA GLU A 637 10.71 32.59 -1.53
C GLU A 637 10.89 32.56 0.00
N VAL A 638 12.02 32.11 0.51
CA VAL A 638 12.37 32.20 1.94
C VAL A 638 12.62 33.65 2.34
N ILE A 639 13.38 34.40 1.53
CA ILE A 639 13.64 35.83 1.76
C ILE A 639 12.33 36.59 1.75
N LEU A 640 11.43 36.29 0.83
CA LEU A 640 10.09 36.85 0.74
C LEU A 640 9.28 36.65 2.02
N LEU A 641 9.24 35.43 2.55
CA LEU A 641 8.53 35.14 3.80
C LEU A 641 9.23 35.76 5.02
N ALA A 642 10.56 35.73 5.06
CA ALA A 642 11.36 36.31 6.15
C ALA A 642 11.26 37.83 6.25
N SER A 643 10.84 38.51 5.17
CA SER A 643 10.57 39.96 5.19
C SER A 643 9.39 40.34 6.09
N VAL A 644 8.50 39.39 6.40
CA VAL A 644 7.28 39.61 7.19
C VAL A 644 7.26 38.78 8.48
N PHE A 645 7.72 37.55 8.43
CA PHE A 645 7.62 36.60 9.55
C PHE A 645 8.99 36.39 10.23
N GLN A 646 8.97 36.24 11.54
CA GLN A 646 10.17 35.97 12.32
C GLN A 646 10.50 34.48 12.30
N PHE A 647 11.79 34.12 12.33
CA PHE A 647 12.22 32.76 12.53
C PHE A 647 11.94 32.26 13.94
N TYR A 648 11.63 30.98 14.04
CA TYR A 648 11.49 30.31 15.34
C TYR A 648 12.89 30.18 15.96
N LYS A 649 13.03 30.69 17.17
CA LYS A 649 14.20 30.48 18.01
C LYS A 649 13.84 29.35 18.98
N GLY A 650 14.30 28.10 18.67
CA GLY A 650 14.11 26.93 19.51
C GLY A 650 14.90 26.99 20.80
#